data_f46c66cfd6e7f8b1a8c2e500bb6d5fee
#
_entry.id   f46c66cfd6e7f8b1a8c2e500bb6d5fee
#
_cell.length_a   1.000
_cell.length_b   1.000
_cell.length_c   1.000
_cell.angle_alpha   90.00
_cell.angle_beta   90.00
_cell.angle_gamma   90.00
#
_symmetry.space_group_name_H-M   'P 1'
#
loop_
_entity.id
_entity.type
_entity.pdbx_description
1 polymer ?
#
loop_
_entity_poly.entity_id
_entity_poly.type
_entity_poly.pdbx_seq_one_letter_code
_entity_poly.pdbx_strand_id
1 'polypeptide(L)'
;MKKFLFLCIALACVSVTEAKVSLPQLFQSGMVLQRGKPIPVWGTAQPGEKVTIQFNKKQYDTTADEKGCWRIDLPKMKAGGPYELTVNNLQFTDILIGDVWLLSGQSNIDVHIERVYPQYAQEIDTYENSQIRLFRVQNETAVHGPKNDIRPTSINWKPLNKQNAWPFSAVGYFLGKRMYEKTKVAQGIIVNSWGGTPIEAWISKDSLERDYPMLVKRAQFFQNDEYVKAQGQANIQADRQWQKILQDTDLGVLQNWTDPSCDDSAWQTIDQNNWSWRGSGSVWLRQHIIIDKVHAGKPTRLLLGTLFDQDITYLNGTEIGHTYYQYPPRRYDIPEGLLKEGDNVIAVRFINKYGAVHFIPEKPYMLCFGEDRCSQNPMPKDVIPLDPTWKMNVGAEMPNCPSGDISLQNIPTTLYNAVLHPLAPYALNGVVWYQGESNTGNPAPYADYLKKLMGCWRDRWQDQQMPFVVVQLANYDGRQQTGFPRPITPQTEPMNSGWAQLREAQRTTAKADPYAALAVINDLGETVDIHPLRKKEVAERIGLCFDRLVYNNKVSLSPEVISSEIQSGKIILTLDQLVQNGAMNTFEVAAADGDRVFHNVQAQADGNQITLTLPENFHPLSTAFAVRYAWKDNPLSANVRSLKGLPMSSFEIKVNK
;
A
#
# COMPACT_ATOMS: atom_id res chain seq x y z
N MET A 1 -80.87 -24.06 -31.23
CA MET A 1 -79.79 -23.08 -30.96
C MET A 1 -79.10 -23.48 -29.66
N LYS A 2 -77.97 -24.22 -29.73
CA LYS A 2 -77.16 -24.66 -28.59
C LYS A 2 -76.00 -23.71 -28.46
N LYS A 3 -75.90 -22.99 -27.31
CA LYS A 3 -74.73 -22.15 -26.97
C LYS A 3 -73.66 -23.04 -26.36
N PHE A 4 -72.52 -23.13 -27.04
CA PHE A 4 -71.28 -23.71 -26.46
C PHE A 4 -70.54 -22.60 -25.67
N LEU A 5 -70.30 -22.87 -24.41
CA LEU A 5 -69.52 -22.04 -23.50
C LEU A 5 -68.07 -22.58 -23.49
N PHE A 6 -67.10 -21.86 -24.11
CA PHE A 6 -65.68 -22.19 -24.03
C PHE A 6 -65.11 -21.63 -22.71
N LEU A 7 -64.70 -22.51 -21.83
CA LEU A 7 -63.96 -22.17 -20.62
C LEU A 7 -62.48 -22.20 -20.96
N CYS A 8 -61.83 -21.02 -21.13
CA CYS A 8 -60.37 -20.90 -21.27
C CYS A 8 -59.76 -21.02 -19.87
N ILE A 9 -59.13 -22.15 -19.56
CA ILE A 9 -58.23 -22.32 -18.43
C ILE A 9 -56.91 -21.74 -18.81
N ALA A 10 -56.57 -20.53 -18.28
CA ALA A 10 -55.24 -19.95 -18.40
C ALA A 10 -54.32 -20.68 -17.40
N LEU A 11 -53.48 -21.59 -17.91
CA LEU A 11 -52.36 -22.12 -17.18
C LEU A 11 -51.30 -21.00 -17.02
N ALA A 12 -51.25 -20.41 -15.87
CA ALA A 12 -50.11 -19.56 -15.49
C ALA A 12 -48.91 -20.47 -15.27
N CYS A 13 -48.05 -20.58 -16.27
CA CYS A 13 -46.69 -21.11 -16.08
C CYS A 13 -45.93 -20.13 -15.22
N VAL A 14 -45.95 -20.35 -13.92
CA VAL A 14 -44.99 -19.75 -13.00
C VAL A 14 -43.64 -20.37 -13.34
N SER A 15 -42.82 -19.65 -14.12
CA SER A 15 -41.41 -19.98 -14.29
C SER A 15 -40.75 -19.80 -12.95
N VAL A 16 -40.67 -20.89 -12.16
CA VAL A 16 -39.82 -20.94 -10.99
C VAL A 16 -38.38 -20.90 -11.52
N THR A 17 -37.80 -19.73 -11.56
CA THR A 17 -36.35 -19.61 -11.69
C THR A 17 -35.76 -20.27 -10.44
N GLU A 18 -35.28 -21.50 -10.58
CA GLU A 18 -34.51 -22.16 -9.54
C GLU A 18 -33.34 -21.24 -9.14
N ALA A 19 -33.43 -20.60 -7.99
CA ALA A 19 -32.29 -19.92 -7.39
C ALA A 19 -31.28 -21.01 -7.03
N LYS A 20 -30.26 -21.14 -7.88
CA LYS A 20 -29.19 -22.11 -7.73
C LYS A 20 -28.37 -21.77 -6.50
N VAL A 21 -27.99 -22.78 -5.69
CA VAL A 21 -27.02 -22.61 -4.59
C VAL A 21 -25.79 -21.87 -5.09
N SER A 22 -25.40 -20.81 -4.39
CA SER A 22 -24.21 -20.03 -4.69
C SER A 22 -23.33 -19.85 -3.44
N LEU A 23 -22.02 -19.72 -3.68
CA LEU A 23 -21.03 -19.40 -2.67
C LEU A 23 -20.33 -18.08 -3.04
N PRO A 24 -19.80 -17.34 -2.02
CA PRO A 24 -18.98 -16.16 -2.27
C PRO A 24 -17.76 -16.44 -3.15
N GLN A 25 -17.26 -15.38 -3.80
CA GLN A 25 -16.10 -15.43 -4.71
C GLN A 25 -14.81 -15.95 -4.06
N LEU A 26 -14.74 -15.98 -2.74
CA LEU A 26 -13.63 -16.61 -2.00
C LEU A 26 -13.56 -18.12 -2.16
N PHE A 27 -14.70 -18.78 -2.42
CA PHE A 27 -14.76 -20.24 -2.61
C PHE A 27 -14.49 -20.58 -4.08
N GLN A 28 -13.26 -21.00 -4.32
CA GLN A 28 -12.81 -21.41 -5.66
C GLN A 28 -11.81 -22.57 -5.54
N SER A 29 -11.61 -23.28 -6.63
CA SER A 29 -10.54 -24.28 -6.71
C SER A 29 -9.19 -23.62 -6.46
N GLY A 30 -8.31 -24.32 -5.76
CA GLY A 30 -7.01 -23.79 -5.35
C GLY A 30 -7.01 -22.99 -4.04
N MET A 31 -8.17 -22.79 -3.38
CA MET A 31 -8.24 -22.01 -2.13
C MET A 31 -7.48 -22.66 -0.97
N VAL A 32 -7.07 -21.82 0.00
CA VAL A 32 -6.50 -22.28 1.27
C VAL A 32 -7.49 -21.99 2.38
N LEU A 33 -7.91 -23.01 3.11
CA LEU A 33 -8.79 -22.89 4.29
C LEU A 33 -7.96 -22.93 5.56
N GLN A 34 -8.34 -22.12 6.56
CA GLN A 34 -7.57 -21.98 7.79
C GLN A 34 -7.55 -23.26 8.62
N ARG A 35 -6.35 -23.75 8.95
CA ARG A 35 -6.16 -24.88 9.89
C ARG A 35 -6.45 -24.49 11.35
N GLY A 36 -6.79 -25.49 12.15
CA GLY A 36 -6.87 -25.33 13.60
C GLY A 36 -8.08 -24.56 14.12
N LYS A 37 -8.86 -23.94 13.25
CA LYS A 37 -10.12 -23.26 13.51
C LYS A 37 -11.28 -23.98 12.83
N PRO A 38 -12.56 -23.82 13.25
CA PRO A 38 -13.71 -24.22 12.44
C PRO A 38 -13.61 -23.60 11.04
N ILE A 39 -14.06 -24.34 10.03
CA ILE A 39 -14.01 -23.89 8.63
C ILE A 39 -15.41 -23.46 8.21
N PRO A 40 -15.73 -22.15 8.20
CA PRO A 40 -17.04 -21.67 7.77
C PRO A 40 -17.20 -21.88 6.26
N VAL A 41 -18.32 -22.47 5.87
CA VAL A 41 -18.80 -22.53 4.48
C VAL A 41 -20.20 -21.92 4.46
N TRP A 42 -20.44 -20.93 3.59
CA TRP A 42 -21.68 -20.18 3.56
C TRP A 42 -22.02 -19.74 2.14
N GLY A 43 -23.28 -19.34 1.97
CA GLY A 43 -23.73 -18.85 0.68
C GLY A 43 -25.22 -18.53 0.69
N THR A 44 -25.81 -18.52 -0.50
CA THR A 44 -27.25 -18.32 -0.68
C THR A 44 -27.87 -19.47 -1.46
N ALA A 45 -29.17 -19.70 -1.22
CA ALA A 45 -30.01 -20.70 -1.89
C ALA A 45 -31.47 -20.25 -1.86
N GLN A 46 -32.43 -21.05 -2.33
CA GLN A 46 -33.84 -20.74 -2.07
C GLN A 46 -34.16 -20.86 -0.56
N PRO A 47 -35.04 -20.00 -0.02
CA PRO A 47 -35.53 -20.17 1.36
C PRO A 47 -36.04 -21.59 1.60
N GLY A 48 -35.55 -22.23 2.66
CA GLY A 48 -35.89 -23.61 2.99
C GLY A 48 -35.21 -24.70 2.18
N GLU A 49 -34.34 -24.32 1.20
CA GLU A 49 -33.58 -25.30 0.41
C GLU A 49 -32.56 -26.03 1.27
N LYS A 50 -32.50 -27.34 1.13
CA LYS A 50 -31.47 -28.17 1.75
C LYS A 50 -30.18 -28.04 0.98
N VAL A 51 -29.11 -27.69 1.68
CA VAL A 51 -27.75 -27.62 1.13
C VAL A 51 -26.90 -28.77 1.69
N THR A 52 -26.39 -29.59 0.82
CA THR A 52 -25.54 -30.73 1.15
C THR A 52 -24.09 -30.43 0.79
N ILE A 53 -23.21 -30.58 1.77
CA ILE A 53 -21.78 -30.32 1.63
C ILE A 53 -21.01 -31.63 1.80
N GLN A 54 -20.15 -31.98 0.85
CA GLN A 54 -19.22 -33.10 0.96
C GLN A 54 -17.80 -32.55 1.09
N PHE A 55 -17.11 -32.90 2.16
CA PHE A 55 -15.73 -32.50 2.41
C PHE A 55 -14.97 -33.56 3.19
N ASN A 56 -13.76 -33.89 2.78
CA ASN A 56 -12.88 -34.88 3.43
C ASN A 56 -13.64 -36.21 3.72
N LYS A 57 -14.31 -36.76 2.70
CA LYS A 57 -15.10 -38.05 2.77
C LYS A 57 -16.26 -38.00 3.77
N LYS A 58 -16.69 -36.84 4.23
CA LYS A 58 -17.84 -36.67 5.12
C LYS A 58 -18.89 -35.77 4.46
N GLN A 59 -20.15 -36.05 4.80
CA GLN A 59 -21.28 -35.23 4.38
C GLN A 59 -21.80 -34.43 5.56
N TYR A 60 -22.19 -33.19 5.27
CA TYR A 60 -22.80 -32.26 6.18
C TYR A 60 -24.02 -31.62 5.51
N ASP A 61 -25.09 -31.43 6.24
CA ASP A 61 -26.32 -30.85 5.72
C ASP A 61 -26.68 -29.57 6.51
N THR A 62 -27.20 -28.58 5.81
CA THR A 62 -27.79 -27.37 6.38
C THR A 62 -29.02 -26.97 5.56
N THR A 63 -29.79 -25.99 6.02
CA THR A 63 -30.96 -25.48 5.32
C THR A 63 -30.85 -23.95 5.23
N ALA A 64 -31.16 -23.39 4.07
CA ALA A 64 -31.22 -21.94 3.88
C ALA A 64 -32.37 -21.34 4.73
N ASP A 65 -32.10 -20.21 5.36
CA ASP A 65 -33.09 -19.48 6.16
C ASP A 65 -34.16 -18.79 5.28
N GLU A 66 -35.07 -18.05 5.90
CA GLU A 66 -36.13 -17.32 5.20
C GLU A 66 -35.61 -16.23 4.23
N LYS A 67 -34.36 -15.78 4.40
CA LYS A 67 -33.69 -14.83 3.51
C LYS A 67 -32.87 -15.54 2.44
N GLY A 68 -32.88 -16.86 2.43
CA GLY A 68 -32.08 -17.65 1.50
C GLY A 68 -30.59 -17.76 1.88
N CYS A 69 -30.20 -17.35 3.09
CA CYS A 69 -28.83 -17.49 3.58
C CYS A 69 -28.62 -18.83 4.26
N TRP A 70 -27.46 -19.43 4.04
CA TRP A 70 -27.07 -20.65 4.74
C TRP A 70 -25.61 -20.57 5.19
N ARG A 71 -25.30 -21.27 6.27
CA ARG A 71 -23.93 -21.42 6.80
C ARG A 71 -23.81 -22.75 7.50
N ILE A 72 -22.60 -23.33 7.40
CA ILE A 72 -22.18 -24.46 8.23
C ILE A 72 -20.72 -24.26 8.61
N ASP A 73 -20.37 -24.57 9.85
CA ASP A 73 -18.98 -24.57 10.32
C ASP A 73 -18.46 -26.00 10.33
N LEU A 74 -17.61 -26.35 9.34
CA LEU A 74 -16.98 -27.65 9.28
C LEU A 74 -15.95 -27.80 10.39
N PRO A 75 -15.70 -29.03 10.89
CA PRO A 75 -14.74 -29.29 11.95
C PRO A 75 -13.33 -28.78 11.59
N LYS A 76 -12.61 -28.29 12.60
CA LYS A 76 -11.20 -27.91 12.48
C LYS A 76 -10.34 -29.05 11.96
N MET A 77 -9.41 -28.74 11.08
CA MET A 77 -8.48 -29.70 10.48
C MET A 77 -7.02 -29.32 10.74
N LYS A 78 -6.14 -30.30 10.67
CA LYS A 78 -4.69 -30.11 10.58
C LYS A 78 -4.32 -29.71 9.15
N ALA A 79 -3.13 -29.10 8.98
CA ALA A 79 -2.59 -28.80 7.66
C ALA A 79 -2.54 -30.06 6.77
N GLY A 80 -2.82 -29.89 5.49
CA GLY A 80 -2.82 -30.96 4.50
C GLY A 80 -3.55 -30.58 3.21
N GLY A 81 -3.74 -31.57 2.37
CA GLY A 81 -4.37 -31.43 1.05
C GLY A 81 -3.54 -32.09 -0.05
N PRO A 82 -3.98 -32.00 -1.32
CA PRO A 82 -5.22 -31.33 -1.76
C PRO A 82 -6.49 -32.08 -1.38
N TYR A 83 -7.55 -31.31 -1.10
CA TYR A 83 -8.90 -31.82 -0.83
C TYR A 83 -9.88 -31.36 -1.91
N GLU A 84 -11.07 -31.97 -1.91
CA GLU A 84 -12.21 -31.56 -2.71
C GLU A 84 -13.38 -31.15 -1.80
N LEU A 85 -14.09 -30.10 -2.19
CA LEU A 85 -15.32 -29.62 -1.56
C LEU A 85 -16.43 -29.67 -2.61
N THR A 86 -17.53 -30.34 -2.29
CA THR A 86 -18.73 -30.29 -3.11
C THR A 86 -19.86 -29.67 -2.31
N VAL A 87 -20.59 -28.72 -2.91
CA VAL A 87 -21.77 -28.08 -2.34
C VAL A 87 -22.90 -28.22 -3.34
N ASN A 88 -23.85 -29.09 -3.06
CA ASN A 88 -24.86 -29.56 -4.01
C ASN A 88 -24.20 -30.02 -5.33
N ASN A 89 -24.36 -29.25 -6.42
CA ASN A 89 -23.79 -29.53 -7.73
C ASN A 89 -22.51 -28.72 -8.04
N LEU A 90 -22.03 -27.91 -7.09
CA LEU A 90 -20.81 -27.13 -7.23
C LEU A 90 -19.62 -27.91 -6.69
N GLN A 91 -18.54 -28.03 -7.46
CA GLN A 91 -17.32 -28.74 -7.09
C GLN A 91 -16.12 -27.82 -7.12
N PHE A 92 -15.32 -27.88 -6.04
CA PHE A 92 -14.07 -27.17 -5.89
C PHE A 92 -12.95 -28.18 -5.58
N THR A 93 -11.86 -28.06 -6.32
CA THR A 93 -10.72 -28.99 -6.26
C THR A 93 -9.45 -28.27 -5.81
N ASP A 94 -8.39 -29.04 -5.54
CA ASP A 94 -7.07 -28.52 -5.16
C ASP A 94 -7.10 -27.60 -3.92
N ILE A 95 -7.92 -27.96 -2.92
CA ILE A 95 -8.07 -27.20 -1.68
C ILE A 95 -6.99 -27.59 -0.70
N LEU A 96 -6.29 -26.61 -0.16
CA LEU A 96 -5.29 -26.81 0.88
C LEU A 96 -5.82 -26.36 2.26
N ILE A 97 -5.44 -27.08 3.31
CA ILE A 97 -5.64 -26.64 4.69
C ILE A 97 -4.29 -26.09 5.19
N GLY A 98 -4.27 -24.82 5.51
CA GLY A 98 -3.04 -24.11 5.85
C GLY A 98 -3.27 -22.87 6.71
N ASP A 99 -2.33 -21.92 6.67
CA ASP A 99 -2.45 -20.64 7.35
C ASP A 99 -2.92 -19.57 6.36
N VAL A 100 -3.98 -18.82 6.72
CA VAL A 100 -4.57 -17.79 5.88
C VAL A 100 -4.33 -16.42 6.49
N TRP A 101 -3.77 -15.50 5.70
CA TRP A 101 -3.42 -14.15 6.11
C TRP A 101 -4.18 -13.12 5.28
N LEU A 102 -4.77 -12.12 5.96
CA LEU A 102 -5.37 -10.97 5.32
C LEU A 102 -4.40 -9.78 5.40
N LEU A 103 -3.94 -9.31 4.26
CA LEU A 103 -3.09 -8.15 4.12
C LEU A 103 -3.96 -6.98 3.63
N SER A 104 -4.10 -5.94 4.43
CA SER A 104 -4.97 -4.81 4.12
C SER A 104 -4.32 -3.46 4.41
N GLY A 105 -4.88 -2.41 3.83
CA GLY A 105 -4.38 -1.05 3.97
C GLY A 105 -4.42 -0.26 2.66
N GLN A 106 -3.38 0.55 2.42
CA GLN A 106 -3.29 1.36 1.21
C GLN A 106 -2.14 0.88 0.28
N SER A 107 -1.64 1.75 -0.60
CA SER A 107 -0.70 1.37 -1.67
C SER A 107 0.53 0.61 -1.21
N ASN A 108 1.09 0.90 -0.04
CA ASN A 108 2.34 0.29 0.42
C ASN A 108 2.25 -1.22 0.71
N ILE A 109 1.07 -1.73 1.10
CA ILE A 109 0.86 -3.19 1.23
C ILE A 109 0.75 -3.87 -0.14
N ASP A 110 0.41 -3.13 -1.18
CA ASP A 110 0.11 -3.62 -2.52
C ASP A 110 1.11 -3.17 -3.60
N VAL A 111 2.29 -2.71 -3.21
CA VAL A 111 3.39 -2.51 -4.16
C VAL A 111 3.69 -3.83 -4.83
N HIS A 112 3.54 -3.90 -6.16
CA HIS A 112 3.64 -5.13 -6.93
C HIS A 112 5.08 -5.65 -7.03
N ILE A 113 5.21 -6.96 -7.24
CA ILE A 113 6.50 -7.62 -7.53
C ILE A 113 7.20 -6.96 -8.72
N GLU A 114 6.45 -6.61 -9.77
CA GLU A 114 6.97 -5.88 -10.93
C GLU A 114 7.79 -4.64 -10.55
N ARG A 115 7.31 -3.86 -9.57
CA ARG A 115 8.00 -2.64 -9.13
C ARG A 115 9.30 -2.92 -8.38
N VAL A 116 9.30 -3.95 -7.52
CA VAL A 116 10.46 -4.31 -6.69
C VAL A 116 11.38 -5.33 -7.36
N TYR A 117 10.97 -5.91 -8.48
CA TYR A 117 11.70 -6.96 -9.19
C TYR A 117 13.18 -6.64 -9.41
N PRO A 118 13.58 -5.43 -9.86
CA PRO A 118 14.98 -5.15 -10.08
C PRO A 118 15.88 -5.34 -8.85
N GLN A 119 15.29 -5.20 -7.65
CA GLN A 119 16.03 -5.37 -6.39
C GLN A 119 16.13 -6.83 -5.95
N TYR A 120 15.21 -7.69 -6.38
CA TYR A 120 15.11 -9.10 -5.95
C TYR A 120 15.01 -10.08 -7.11
N ALA A 121 15.48 -9.70 -8.31
CA ALA A 121 15.30 -10.44 -9.55
C ALA A 121 15.70 -11.92 -9.42
N GLN A 122 16.90 -12.21 -8.92
CA GLN A 122 17.39 -13.57 -8.76
C GLN A 122 16.46 -14.44 -7.89
N GLU A 123 15.96 -13.90 -6.80
CA GLU A 123 15.07 -14.63 -5.89
C GLU A 123 13.69 -14.88 -6.53
N ILE A 124 13.15 -13.85 -7.22
CA ILE A 124 11.83 -13.93 -7.85
C ILE A 124 11.85 -14.89 -9.06
N ASP A 125 12.95 -14.91 -9.81
CA ASP A 125 13.09 -15.77 -10.99
C ASP A 125 13.26 -17.25 -10.65
N THR A 126 13.78 -17.55 -9.47
CA THR A 126 14.14 -18.92 -9.07
C THR A 126 13.18 -19.54 -8.05
N TYR A 127 12.24 -18.78 -7.49
CA TYR A 127 11.35 -19.28 -6.45
C TYR A 127 9.92 -19.50 -6.95
N GLU A 128 9.50 -20.74 -6.90
CA GLU A 128 8.11 -21.15 -7.13
C GLU A 128 7.64 -22.07 -6.01
N ASN A 129 6.38 -21.97 -5.62
CA ASN A 129 5.82 -22.83 -4.59
C ASN A 129 4.30 -22.93 -4.68
N SER A 130 3.81 -24.10 -5.10
CA SER A 130 2.37 -24.36 -5.21
C SER A 130 1.63 -24.47 -3.87
N GLN A 131 2.34 -24.54 -2.75
CA GLN A 131 1.74 -24.49 -1.40
C GLN A 131 1.47 -23.07 -0.92
N ILE A 132 1.89 -22.04 -1.66
CA ILE A 132 1.56 -20.63 -1.40
C ILE A 132 0.55 -20.20 -2.45
N ARG A 133 -0.61 -19.74 -2.02
CA ARG A 133 -1.71 -19.34 -2.89
C ARG A 133 -2.03 -17.87 -2.69
N LEU A 134 -2.18 -17.18 -3.81
CA LEU A 134 -2.37 -15.74 -3.89
C LEU A 134 -3.82 -15.44 -4.27
N PHE A 135 -4.46 -14.55 -3.50
CA PHE A 135 -5.80 -14.04 -3.79
C PHE A 135 -5.81 -12.51 -3.65
N ARG A 136 -6.37 -11.81 -4.60
CA ARG A 136 -6.52 -10.35 -4.54
C ARG A 136 -7.98 -9.96 -4.63
N VAL A 137 -8.45 -9.18 -3.65
CA VAL A 137 -9.78 -8.60 -3.65
C VAL A 137 -9.85 -7.48 -4.68
N GLN A 138 -10.84 -7.52 -5.55
CA GLN A 138 -11.06 -6.47 -6.55
C GLN A 138 -11.62 -5.22 -5.89
N ASN A 139 -11.04 -4.07 -6.19
CA ASN A 139 -11.46 -2.77 -5.65
C ASN A 139 -12.91 -2.45 -5.99
N GLU A 140 -13.67 -2.09 -4.96
CA GLU A 140 -15.06 -1.69 -5.07
C GLU A 140 -15.47 -0.81 -3.88
N THR A 141 -16.47 0.05 -4.05
CA THR A 141 -17.04 0.90 -2.99
C THR A 141 -18.51 0.60 -2.79
N ALA A 142 -19.01 0.77 -1.56
CA ALA A 142 -20.43 0.61 -1.23
C ALA A 142 -20.88 1.67 -0.23
N VAL A 143 -21.55 2.71 -0.71
CA VAL A 143 -22.05 3.82 0.11
C VAL A 143 -23.38 3.51 0.83
N HIS A 144 -24.18 2.58 0.28
CA HIS A 144 -25.51 2.25 0.81
C HIS A 144 -25.50 1.23 1.95
N GLY A 145 -24.37 0.59 2.21
CA GLY A 145 -24.20 -0.41 3.27
C GLY A 145 -23.40 -1.62 2.84
N PRO A 146 -23.25 -2.60 3.74
CA PRO A 146 -22.43 -3.77 3.49
C PRO A 146 -22.95 -4.64 2.34
N LYS A 147 -22.03 -5.14 1.51
CA LYS A 147 -22.29 -6.14 0.47
C LYS A 147 -22.21 -7.55 1.05
N ASN A 148 -22.85 -8.50 0.36
CA ASN A 148 -22.83 -9.91 0.72
C ASN A 148 -21.65 -10.65 0.07
N ASP A 149 -21.10 -10.13 -1.04
CA ASP A 149 -19.97 -10.73 -1.76
C ASP A 149 -19.08 -9.66 -2.39
N ILE A 150 -17.84 -10.04 -2.66
CA ILE A 150 -16.86 -9.23 -3.40
C ILE A 150 -17.03 -9.41 -4.91
N ARG A 151 -16.48 -8.47 -5.69
CA ARG A 151 -16.46 -8.61 -7.15
C ARG A 151 -15.51 -9.72 -7.61
N PRO A 152 -15.79 -10.38 -8.76
CA PRO A 152 -14.85 -11.30 -9.38
C PRO A 152 -13.47 -10.66 -9.59
N THR A 153 -12.42 -11.44 -9.37
CA THR A 153 -11.02 -11.01 -9.49
C THR A 153 -10.26 -11.89 -10.48
N SER A 154 -9.21 -11.31 -11.11
CA SER A 154 -8.30 -12.06 -11.97
C SER A 154 -7.23 -12.84 -11.21
N ILE A 155 -6.94 -12.46 -9.96
CA ILE A 155 -5.99 -13.15 -9.07
C ILE A 155 -6.79 -13.89 -8.00
N ASN A 156 -7.20 -15.10 -8.35
CA ASN A 156 -8.09 -15.94 -7.57
C ASN A 156 -7.40 -17.25 -7.20
N TRP A 157 -6.83 -17.35 -6.01
CA TRP A 157 -6.14 -18.53 -5.48
C TRP A 157 -5.10 -19.15 -6.43
N LYS A 158 -4.29 -18.29 -7.05
CA LYS A 158 -3.20 -18.72 -7.93
C LYS A 158 -2.00 -19.21 -7.13
N PRO A 159 -1.33 -20.30 -7.56
CA PRO A 159 -0.07 -20.72 -6.95
C PRO A 159 1.01 -19.66 -7.16
N LEU A 160 1.92 -19.55 -6.19
CA LEU A 160 3.02 -18.60 -6.27
C LEU A 160 4.05 -19.09 -7.28
N ASN A 161 4.17 -18.35 -8.39
CA ASN A 161 5.25 -18.40 -9.37
C ASN A 161 5.45 -17.00 -9.93
N LYS A 162 6.48 -16.77 -10.73
CA LYS A 162 6.80 -15.44 -11.29
C LYS A 162 5.60 -14.82 -12.02
N GLN A 163 4.94 -15.58 -12.89
CA GLN A 163 3.83 -15.07 -13.70
C GLN A 163 2.64 -14.61 -12.86
N ASN A 164 2.22 -15.41 -11.88
CA ASN A 164 1.09 -15.09 -11.02
C ASN A 164 1.41 -14.01 -9.99
N ALA A 165 2.67 -13.95 -9.54
CA ALA A 165 3.13 -12.98 -8.55
C ALA A 165 3.42 -11.60 -9.15
N TRP A 166 3.67 -11.51 -10.46
CA TRP A 166 4.08 -10.27 -11.11
C TRP A 166 3.19 -9.07 -10.78
N PRO A 167 1.84 -9.15 -10.94
CA PRO A 167 0.91 -8.10 -10.56
C PRO A 167 0.46 -8.20 -9.10
N PHE A 168 1.13 -8.95 -8.22
CA PHE A 168 0.72 -9.18 -6.84
C PHE A 168 1.61 -8.43 -5.85
N SER A 169 1.12 -8.23 -4.63
CA SER A 169 1.82 -7.60 -3.52
C SER A 169 3.19 -8.24 -3.24
N ALA A 170 4.24 -7.44 -3.26
CA ALA A 170 5.57 -7.89 -2.87
C ALA A 170 5.64 -8.27 -1.38
N VAL A 171 4.95 -7.53 -0.50
CA VAL A 171 4.84 -7.91 0.92
C VAL A 171 4.16 -9.26 1.05
N GLY A 172 3.06 -9.49 0.31
CA GLY A 172 2.36 -10.77 0.32
C GLY A 172 3.22 -11.94 -0.19
N TYR A 173 3.97 -11.72 -1.26
CA TYR A 173 4.92 -12.67 -1.81
C TYR A 173 5.97 -13.10 -0.77
N PHE A 174 6.71 -12.14 -0.22
CA PHE A 174 7.80 -12.43 0.72
C PHE A 174 7.29 -12.95 2.06
N LEU A 175 6.14 -12.48 2.55
CA LEU A 175 5.52 -13.01 3.76
C LEU A 175 5.09 -14.48 3.56
N GLY A 176 4.40 -14.80 2.46
CA GLY A 176 4.01 -16.16 2.15
C GLY A 176 5.20 -17.11 2.08
N LYS A 177 6.28 -16.69 1.38
CA LYS A 177 7.54 -17.42 1.31
C LYS A 177 8.12 -17.69 2.70
N ARG A 178 8.32 -16.64 3.49
CA ARG A 178 8.90 -16.71 4.84
C ARG A 178 8.09 -17.64 5.75
N MET A 179 6.77 -17.49 5.76
CA MET A 179 5.91 -18.31 6.62
C MET A 179 5.89 -19.77 6.21
N TYR A 180 5.91 -20.06 4.91
CA TYR A 180 6.05 -21.42 4.40
C TYR A 180 7.41 -22.03 4.74
N GLU A 181 8.50 -21.32 4.54
CA GLU A 181 9.85 -21.80 4.84
C GLU A 181 10.00 -22.15 6.33
N LYS A 182 9.35 -21.38 7.21
CA LYS A 182 9.35 -21.62 8.64
C LYS A 182 8.46 -22.79 9.07
N THR A 183 7.23 -22.85 8.56
CA THR A 183 6.21 -23.77 9.07
C THR A 183 6.07 -25.05 8.26
N LYS A 184 6.48 -25.03 6.99
CA LYS A 184 6.23 -26.07 5.96
C LYS A 184 4.75 -26.36 5.78
N VAL A 185 3.88 -25.39 6.08
CA VAL A 185 2.43 -25.46 5.96
C VAL A 185 1.99 -24.57 4.81
N ALA A 186 0.97 -25.01 4.07
CA ALA A 186 0.39 -24.20 3.00
C ALA A 186 -0.01 -22.80 3.48
N GLN A 187 0.19 -21.78 2.64
CA GLN A 187 -0.08 -20.38 2.94
C GLN A 187 -1.10 -19.81 1.97
N GLY A 188 -2.19 -19.23 2.49
CA GLY A 188 -3.14 -18.44 1.72
C GLY A 188 -2.93 -16.95 2.01
N ILE A 189 -2.63 -16.19 0.97
CA ILE A 189 -2.39 -14.75 1.07
C ILE A 189 -3.53 -14.00 0.38
N ILE A 190 -4.38 -13.35 1.18
CA ILE A 190 -5.47 -12.50 0.68
C ILE A 190 -5.01 -11.05 0.79
N VAL A 191 -4.90 -10.34 -0.34
CA VAL A 191 -4.63 -8.91 -0.38
C VAL A 191 -5.91 -8.14 -0.64
N ASN A 192 -6.24 -7.23 0.27
CA ASN A 192 -7.40 -6.35 0.23
C ASN A 192 -6.98 -4.91 0.53
N SER A 193 -6.64 -4.16 -0.50
CA SER A 193 -6.02 -2.84 -0.37
C SER A 193 -6.51 -1.87 -1.43
N TRP A 194 -6.47 -0.57 -1.10
CA TRP A 194 -6.68 0.49 -2.08
C TRP A 194 -5.78 1.70 -1.80
N GLY A 195 -4.93 2.04 -2.77
CA GLY A 195 -3.97 3.15 -2.64
C GLY A 195 -4.64 4.49 -2.35
N GLY A 196 -3.99 5.31 -1.49
CA GLY A 196 -4.45 6.65 -1.15
C GLY A 196 -5.69 6.73 -0.26
N THR A 197 -6.14 5.63 0.33
CA THR A 197 -7.36 5.62 1.15
C THR A 197 -7.09 5.88 2.63
N PRO A 198 -7.92 6.72 3.29
CA PRO A 198 -7.83 6.96 4.72
C PRO A 198 -8.45 5.81 5.52
N ILE A 199 -8.02 5.67 6.77
CA ILE A 199 -8.47 4.57 7.65
C ILE A 199 -9.98 4.55 7.88
N GLU A 200 -10.65 5.72 7.88
CA GLU A 200 -12.10 5.86 8.11
C GLU A 200 -12.95 5.11 7.07
N ALA A 201 -12.43 4.93 5.86
CA ALA A 201 -13.11 4.16 4.82
C ALA A 201 -13.20 2.66 5.15
N TRP A 202 -12.36 2.16 6.06
CA TRP A 202 -12.22 0.76 6.44
C TRP A 202 -12.88 0.41 7.77
N ILE A 203 -13.56 1.35 8.42
CA ILE A 203 -14.25 1.17 9.70
C ILE A 203 -15.76 1.06 9.47
N SER A 204 -16.44 0.21 10.24
CA SER A 204 -17.90 0.07 10.17
C SER A 204 -18.62 1.35 10.60
N LYS A 205 -19.83 1.57 10.07
CA LYS A 205 -20.68 2.70 10.45
C LYS A 205 -20.91 2.73 11.96
N ASP A 206 -21.30 1.61 12.55
CA ASP A 206 -21.67 1.51 13.96
C ASP A 206 -20.51 1.88 14.89
N SER A 207 -19.27 1.56 14.49
CA SER A 207 -18.06 1.93 15.24
C SER A 207 -17.70 3.41 15.16
N LEU A 208 -18.15 4.13 14.11
CA LEU A 208 -17.92 5.57 13.95
C LEU A 208 -19.05 6.44 14.50
N GLU A 209 -20.29 5.94 14.47
CA GLU A 209 -21.49 6.78 14.62
C GLU A 209 -21.54 7.54 15.95
N ARG A 210 -21.12 6.91 17.06
CA ARG A 210 -21.15 7.53 18.38
C ARG A 210 -20.16 8.68 18.53
N ASP A 211 -18.91 8.45 18.12
CA ASP A 211 -17.81 9.35 18.44
C ASP A 211 -17.45 10.28 17.25
N TYR A 212 -17.84 9.89 16.03
CA TYR A 212 -17.57 10.61 14.79
C TYR A 212 -18.82 10.77 13.89
N PRO A 213 -19.93 11.33 14.40
CA PRO A 213 -21.18 11.41 13.63
C PRO A 213 -21.05 12.21 12.33
N MET A 214 -20.10 13.14 12.25
CA MET A 214 -19.87 13.91 11.03
C MET A 214 -19.28 13.07 9.89
N LEU A 215 -18.47 12.05 10.19
CA LEU A 215 -18.00 11.09 9.20
C LEU A 215 -19.15 10.25 8.63
N VAL A 216 -20.06 9.84 9.49
CA VAL A 216 -21.27 9.09 9.09
C VAL A 216 -22.20 9.97 8.25
N LYS A 217 -22.41 11.24 8.62
CA LYS A 217 -23.17 12.20 7.80
C LYS A 217 -22.55 12.42 6.44
N ARG A 218 -21.20 12.50 6.37
CA ARG A 218 -20.49 12.58 5.09
C ARG A 218 -20.75 11.35 4.22
N ALA A 219 -20.70 10.14 4.80
CA ALA A 219 -21.02 8.91 4.07
C ALA A 219 -22.48 8.91 3.59
N GLN A 220 -23.43 9.36 4.39
CA GLN A 220 -24.84 9.48 4.02
C GLN A 220 -25.08 10.47 2.89
N PHE A 221 -24.34 11.58 2.82
CA PHE A 221 -24.44 12.54 1.73
C PHE A 221 -24.16 11.87 0.37
N PHE A 222 -23.17 10.98 0.29
CA PHE A 222 -22.82 10.27 -0.94
C PHE A 222 -23.76 9.10 -1.27
N GLN A 223 -24.81 8.85 -0.49
CA GLN A 223 -25.89 7.91 -0.83
C GLN A 223 -26.89 8.53 -1.85
N ASN A 224 -26.74 9.80 -2.19
CA ASN A 224 -27.49 10.43 -3.28
C ASN A 224 -26.88 10.00 -4.64
N ASP A 225 -27.40 8.91 -5.21
CA ASP A 225 -26.90 8.32 -6.45
C ASP A 225 -27.02 9.28 -7.66
N GLU A 226 -28.06 10.13 -7.68
CA GLU A 226 -28.24 11.12 -8.74
C GLU A 226 -27.11 12.17 -8.70
N TYR A 227 -26.80 12.68 -7.51
CA TYR A 227 -25.68 13.59 -7.32
C TYR A 227 -24.34 12.95 -7.71
N VAL A 228 -24.07 11.75 -7.19
CA VAL A 228 -22.81 11.01 -7.45
C VAL A 228 -22.64 10.75 -8.95
N LYS A 229 -23.70 10.32 -9.63
CA LYS A 229 -23.69 10.06 -11.07
C LYS A 229 -23.50 11.35 -11.89
N ALA A 230 -24.28 12.38 -11.57
CA ALA A 230 -24.19 13.66 -12.28
C ALA A 230 -22.81 14.30 -12.13
N GLN A 231 -22.30 14.37 -10.91
CA GLN A 231 -20.98 14.93 -10.63
C GLN A 231 -19.86 14.09 -11.25
N GLY A 232 -19.96 12.75 -11.17
CA GLY A 232 -18.98 11.86 -11.81
C GLY A 232 -18.94 12.04 -13.33
N GLN A 233 -20.09 12.19 -13.98
CA GLN A 233 -20.16 12.48 -15.41
C GLN A 233 -19.58 13.87 -15.76
N ALA A 234 -19.90 14.89 -14.94
CA ALA A 234 -19.37 16.24 -15.12
C ALA A 234 -17.83 16.25 -15.01
N ASN A 235 -17.26 15.53 -14.02
CA ASN A 235 -15.81 15.40 -13.84
C ASN A 235 -15.13 14.73 -15.04
N ILE A 236 -15.68 13.63 -15.52
CA ILE A 236 -15.17 12.94 -16.73
C ILE A 236 -15.22 13.84 -17.95
N GLN A 237 -16.32 14.57 -18.12
CA GLN A 237 -16.46 15.49 -19.24
C GLN A 237 -15.47 16.66 -19.17
N ALA A 238 -15.30 17.25 -17.98
CA ALA A 238 -14.34 18.32 -17.74
C ALA A 238 -12.90 17.88 -17.99
N ASP A 239 -12.51 16.68 -17.51
CA ASP A 239 -11.18 16.11 -17.77
C ASP A 239 -10.94 15.88 -19.27
N ARG A 240 -11.91 15.29 -19.97
CA ARG A 240 -11.82 15.06 -21.42
C ARG A 240 -11.71 16.37 -22.20
N GLN A 241 -12.47 17.38 -21.80
CA GLN A 241 -12.42 18.70 -22.43
C GLN A 241 -11.05 19.35 -22.19
N TRP A 242 -10.52 19.27 -20.95
CA TRP A 242 -9.21 19.79 -20.61
C TRP A 242 -8.11 19.10 -21.44
N GLN A 243 -8.13 17.77 -21.52
CA GLN A 243 -7.19 16.99 -22.34
C GLN A 243 -7.27 17.36 -23.82
N LYS A 244 -8.48 17.57 -24.35
CA LYS A 244 -8.66 17.99 -25.73
C LYS A 244 -8.06 19.37 -26.00
N ILE A 245 -8.33 20.36 -25.14
CA ILE A 245 -7.77 21.71 -25.29
C ILE A 245 -6.25 21.64 -25.20
N LEU A 246 -5.70 20.88 -24.24
CA LEU A 246 -4.25 20.67 -24.15
C LEU A 246 -3.68 20.12 -25.45
N GLN A 247 -4.29 19.09 -26.02
CA GLN A 247 -3.82 18.47 -27.26
C GLN A 247 -3.88 19.44 -28.46
N ASP A 248 -4.94 20.25 -28.51
CA ASP A 248 -5.19 21.20 -29.63
C ASP A 248 -4.29 22.45 -29.52
N THR A 249 -3.72 22.76 -28.35
CA THR A 249 -2.95 24.00 -28.11
C THR A 249 -1.46 23.74 -27.81
N ASP A 250 -1.06 22.50 -27.57
CA ASP A 250 0.32 22.14 -27.27
C ASP A 250 1.23 22.38 -28.48
N LEU A 251 2.12 23.35 -28.36
CA LEU A 251 3.07 23.70 -29.41
C LEU A 251 4.01 22.55 -29.76
N GLY A 252 4.36 21.71 -28.79
CA GLY A 252 5.21 20.55 -29.04
C GLY A 252 4.54 19.50 -29.90
N VAL A 253 3.21 19.37 -29.80
CA VAL A 253 2.42 18.52 -30.67
C VAL A 253 2.25 19.16 -32.04
N LEU A 254 1.86 20.43 -32.08
CA LEU A 254 1.58 21.17 -33.32
C LEU A 254 2.82 21.35 -34.18
N GLN A 255 4.00 21.52 -33.61
CA GLN A 255 5.28 21.74 -34.28
C GLN A 255 6.18 20.50 -34.32
N ASN A 256 5.64 19.34 -33.89
CA ASN A 256 6.36 18.04 -33.87
C ASN A 256 7.71 18.09 -33.16
N TRP A 257 7.74 18.54 -31.90
CA TRP A 257 8.98 18.62 -31.09
C TRP A 257 9.58 17.26 -30.75
N THR A 258 8.97 16.18 -31.18
CA THR A 258 9.54 14.81 -31.09
C THR A 258 10.57 14.55 -32.21
N ASP A 259 10.51 15.30 -33.32
CA ASP A 259 11.37 15.10 -34.49
C ASP A 259 12.84 15.41 -34.13
N PRO A 260 13.81 14.54 -34.47
CA PRO A 260 15.23 14.84 -34.26
C PRO A 260 15.72 16.13 -34.95
N SER A 261 15.10 16.51 -36.05
CA SER A 261 15.47 17.73 -36.79
C SER A 261 14.94 19.04 -36.19
N CYS A 262 14.12 18.95 -35.13
CA CYS A 262 13.61 20.14 -34.43
C CYS A 262 14.76 20.91 -33.81
N ASP A 263 14.89 22.21 -34.19
CA ASP A 263 15.87 23.10 -33.62
C ASP A 263 15.50 23.51 -32.19
N ASP A 264 16.21 22.96 -31.21
CA ASP A 264 16.08 23.28 -29.80
C ASP A 264 17.22 24.15 -29.24
N SER A 265 18.04 24.75 -30.14
CA SER A 265 19.17 25.59 -29.75
C SER A 265 18.75 26.77 -28.86
N ALA A 266 17.61 27.37 -29.18
CA ALA A 266 17.05 28.50 -28.44
C ALA A 266 16.26 28.09 -27.16
N TRP A 267 16.06 26.83 -26.88
CA TRP A 267 15.34 26.36 -25.71
C TRP A 267 16.12 26.65 -24.42
N GLN A 268 15.38 26.84 -23.34
CA GLN A 268 15.98 27.00 -22.02
C GLN A 268 16.76 25.76 -21.62
N THR A 269 18.00 25.95 -21.19
CA THR A 269 18.79 24.86 -20.59
C THR A 269 18.46 24.74 -19.11
N ILE A 270 18.16 23.52 -18.65
CA ILE A 270 17.82 23.22 -17.24
C ILE A 270 18.71 22.09 -16.71
N ASP A 271 18.92 22.07 -15.40
CA ASP A 271 19.51 20.93 -14.67
C ASP A 271 18.39 20.15 -13.98
N GLN A 272 18.18 18.88 -14.36
CA GLN A 272 17.12 18.02 -13.81
C GLN A 272 17.13 17.93 -12.28
N ASN A 273 18.31 18.06 -11.65
CA ASN A 273 18.46 17.94 -10.20
C ASN A 273 17.90 19.15 -9.44
N ASN A 274 17.80 20.31 -10.08
CA ASN A 274 17.37 21.57 -9.47
C ASN A 274 16.15 22.19 -10.15
N TRP A 275 15.60 21.51 -11.18
CA TRP A 275 14.50 22.03 -11.96
C TRP A 275 13.14 21.59 -11.46
N SER A 276 12.21 22.50 -11.51
CA SER A 276 10.77 22.22 -11.45
C SER A 276 10.01 23.27 -12.27
N TRP A 277 8.94 22.83 -12.93
CA TRP A 277 8.01 23.76 -13.62
C TRP A 277 6.69 23.75 -12.86
N ARG A 278 6.22 24.97 -12.49
CA ARG A 278 4.94 25.17 -11.82
C ARG A 278 3.93 25.71 -12.81
N GLY A 279 2.86 24.98 -13.00
CA GLY A 279 1.81 25.33 -13.94
C GLY A 279 0.98 24.10 -14.29
N SER A 280 -0.12 24.32 -14.98
CA SER A 280 -0.94 23.26 -15.58
C SER A 280 -0.81 23.34 -17.08
N GLY A 281 -0.84 22.20 -17.76
CA GLY A 281 -0.62 22.10 -19.20
C GLY A 281 0.49 21.10 -19.54
N SER A 282 1.35 21.46 -20.46
CA SER A 282 2.49 20.62 -20.87
C SER A 282 3.80 21.39 -20.93
N VAL A 283 4.86 20.69 -20.56
CA VAL A 283 6.24 21.14 -20.75
C VAL A 283 7.03 20.02 -21.41
N TRP A 284 7.89 20.39 -22.33
CA TRP A 284 8.72 19.45 -23.11
C TRP A 284 10.18 19.58 -22.72
N LEU A 285 10.79 18.44 -22.55
CA LEU A 285 12.24 18.33 -22.36
C LEU A 285 12.86 17.55 -23.49
N ARG A 286 14.02 17.98 -23.98
CA ARG A 286 14.77 17.29 -25.02
C ARG A 286 16.22 17.12 -24.58
N GLN A 287 16.81 15.98 -24.94
CA GLN A 287 18.22 15.69 -24.72
C GLN A 287 18.79 14.94 -25.91
N HIS A 288 19.94 15.42 -26.41
CA HIS A 288 20.74 14.75 -27.42
C HIS A 288 21.71 13.77 -26.75
N ILE A 289 21.76 12.55 -27.26
CA ILE A 289 22.65 11.50 -26.77
C ILE A 289 23.45 10.90 -27.94
N ILE A 290 24.76 10.84 -27.76
CA ILE A 290 25.64 10.24 -28.78
C ILE A 290 25.85 8.77 -28.47
N ILE A 291 25.45 7.91 -29.38
CA ILE A 291 25.57 6.46 -29.27
C ILE A 291 26.66 5.97 -30.21
N ASP A 292 27.57 5.18 -29.68
CA ASP A 292 28.61 4.55 -30.48
C ASP A 292 28.11 3.30 -31.24
N LYS A 293 28.90 2.82 -32.17
CA LYS A 293 28.60 1.64 -32.98
C LYS A 293 28.40 0.36 -32.16
N VAL A 294 29.02 0.25 -30.98
CA VAL A 294 28.97 -0.96 -30.16
C VAL A 294 27.60 -1.07 -29.49
N HIS A 295 26.98 0.07 -29.16
CA HIS A 295 25.69 0.14 -28.48
C HIS A 295 24.48 0.25 -29.44
N ALA A 296 24.71 0.78 -30.64
CA ALA A 296 23.68 0.85 -31.65
C ALA A 296 23.15 -0.54 -32.02
N GLY A 297 21.84 -0.72 -31.98
CA GLY A 297 21.18 -1.99 -32.27
C GLY A 297 21.17 -3.04 -31.15
N LYS A 298 21.81 -2.81 -29.99
CA LYS A 298 21.66 -3.69 -28.84
C LYS A 298 20.24 -3.56 -28.24
N PRO A 299 19.68 -4.66 -27.65
CA PRO A 299 18.53 -4.55 -26.80
C PRO A 299 18.76 -3.53 -25.68
N THR A 300 17.94 -2.50 -25.62
CA THR A 300 18.15 -1.34 -24.75
C THR A 300 16.91 -1.01 -23.95
N ARG A 301 17.10 -0.57 -22.71
CA ARG A 301 16.03 -0.01 -21.87
C ARG A 301 16.44 1.37 -21.37
N LEU A 302 15.55 2.33 -21.54
CA LEU A 302 15.67 3.65 -20.94
C LEU A 302 15.11 3.62 -19.52
N LEU A 303 15.90 4.04 -18.54
CA LEU A 303 15.47 4.33 -17.18
C LEU A 303 15.41 5.86 -17.02
N LEU A 304 14.21 6.40 -16.77
CA LEU A 304 13.97 7.81 -16.48
C LEU A 304 13.54 8.04 -15.02
N GLY A 305 14.05 7.22 -14.10
CA GLY A 305 13.77 7.35 -12.69
C GLY A 305 12.27 7.33 -12.37
N THR A 306 11.83 8.31 -11.63
CA THR A 306 10.41 8.60 -11.35
C THR A 306 10.18 10.08 -11.65
N LEU A 307 9.17 10.36 -12.43
CA LEU A 307 8.81 11.71 -12.88
C LEU A 307 7.49 12.15 -12.21
N PHE A 308 7.41 13.40 -11.82
CA PHE A 308 6.21 14.00 -11.28
C PHE A 308 5.66 15.00 -12.32
N ASP A 309 4.47 14.87 -12.95
CA ASP A 309 3.39 13.91 -12.67
C ASP A 309 3.29 12.83 -13.76
N GLN A 310 2.89 13.18 -14.98
CA GLN A 310 2.67 12.29 -16.11
C GLN A 310 3.71 12.56 -17.20
N ASP A 311 4.04 11.54 -17.97
CA ASP A 311 4.93 11.70 -19.12
C ASP A 311 4.49 10.86 -20.33
N ILE A 312 4.89 11.33 -21.50
CA ILE A 312 4.99 10.55 -22.73
C ILE A 312 6.41 10.76 -23.23
N THR A 313 7.13 9.66 -23.41
CA THR A 313 8.55 9.67 -23.76
C THR A 313 8.77 9.13 -25.16
N TYR A 314 9.57 9.85 -25.93
CA TYR A 314 9.89 9.56 -27.32
C TYR A 314 11.40 9.38 -27.48
N LEU A 315 11.78 8.52 -28.43
CA LEU A 315 13.15 8.42 -28.96
C LEU A 315 13.08 8.59 -30.48
N ASN A 316 13.85 9.53 -31.00
CA ASN A 316 13.92 9.80 -32.44
C ASN A 316 12.55 9.94 -33.12
N GLY A 317 11.60 10.64 -32.46
CA GLY A 317 10.25 10.85 -32.96
C GLY A 317 9.25 9.72 -32.69
N THR A 318 9.70 8.57 -32.21
CA THR A 318 8.85 7.42 -31.91
C THR A 318 8.56 7.34 -30.43
N GLU A 319 7.28 7.22 -30.03
CA GLU A 319 6.90 6.95 -28.65
C GLU A 319 7.43 5.60 -28.20
N ILE A 320 8.16 5.59 -27.06
CA ILE A 320 8.71 4.39 -26.45
C ILE A 320 8.01 4.04 -25.13
N GLY A 321 7.23 4.95 -24.56
CA GLY A 321 6.45 4.69 -23.37
C GLY A 321 5.78 5.92 -22.79
N HIS A 322 4.84 5.66 -21.90
CA HIS A 322 4.10 6.68 -21.15
C HIS A 322 3.71 6.22 -19.76
N THR A 323 3.52 7.17 -18.86
CA THR A 323 3.05 6.90 -17.50
C THR A 323 2.12 8.03 -17.06
N TYR A 324 0.87 7.69 -16.68
CA TYR A 324 -0.19 8.67 -16.43
C TYR A 324 -0.28 9.15 -14.98
N TYR A 325 0.68 8.83 -14.12
CA TYR A 325 0.74 9.31 -12.74
C TYR A 325 2.14 9.19 -12.12
N GLN A 326 2.35 9.87 -11.02
CA GLN A 326 3.67 10.19 -10.44
C GLN A 326 4.49 9.01 -9.88
N TYR A 327 3.89 7.88 -9.53
CA TYR A 327 4.58 6.90 -8.69
C TYR A 327 5.38 5.82 -9.41
N PRO A 328 4.98 5.28 -10.57
CA PRO A 328 5.75 4.22 -11.21
C PRO A 328 7.12 4.68 -11.69
N PRO A 329 8.17 3.86 -11.53
CA PRO A 329 9.42 4.13 -12.20
C PRO A 329 9.25 4.01 -13.72
N ARG A 330 9.85 4.93 -14.47
CA ARG A 330 9.86 4.95 -15.93
C ARG A 330 10.92 3.99 -16.42
N ARG A 331 10.49 2.90 -17.03
CA ARG A 331 11.33 1.79 -17.53
C ARG A 331 10.84 1.42 -18.92
N TYR A 332 11.38 2.08 -19.95
CA TYR A 332 10.87 1.97 -21.31
C TYR A 332 11.83 1.13 -22.18
N ASP A 333 11.36 0.00 -22.70
CA ASP A 333 12.13 -0.79 -23.67
C ASP A 333 12.18 -0.05 -25.00
N ILE A 334 13.38 0.11 -25.55
CA ILE A 334 13.58 0.75 -26.83
C ILE A 334 13.43 -0.30 -27.94
N PRO A 335 12.52 -0.10 -28.91
CA PRO A 335 12.38 -0.99 -30.05
C PRO A 335 13.69 -1.18 -30.82
N GLU A 336 13.92 -2.40 -31.30
CA GLU A 336 15.10 -2.74 -32.09
C GLU A 336 15.24 -1.83 -33.31
N GLY A 337 16.44 -1.34 -33.56
CA GLY A 337 16.76 -0.46 -34.70
C GLY A 337 16.35 1.01 -34.53
N LEU A 338 15.67 1.38 -33.41
CA LEU A 338 15.32 2.78 -33.18
C LEU A 338 16.49 3.60 -32.64
N LEU A 339 17.35 2.99 -31.79
CA LEU A 339 18.59 3.60 -31.32
C LEU A 339 19.67 3.42 -32.36
N LYS A 340 20.25 4.54 -32.87
CA LYS A 340 21.18 4.57 -34.00
C LYS A 340 22.57 4.97 -33.54
N GLU A 341 23.60 4.63 -34.33
CA GLU A 341 24.95 5.21 -34.19
C GLU A 341 24.89 6.72 -34.45
N GLY A 342 25.58 7.50 -33.64
CA GLY A 342 25.60 8.96 -33.70
C GLY A 342 24.57 9.62 -32.82
N ASP A 343 24.02 10.74 -33.26
CA ASP A 343 23.09 11.55 -32.46
C ASP A 343 21.68 10.95 -32.43
N ASN A 344 21.13 10.84 -31.22
CA ASN A 344 19.76 10.42 -30.96
C ASN A 344 19.10 11.42 -30.02
N VAL A 345 17.78 11.61 -30.15
CA VAL A 345 17.05 12.58 -29.37
C VAL A 345 16.01 11.88 -28.49
N ILE A 346 16.15 12.05 -27.19
CA ILE A 346 15.10 11.75 -26.22
C ILE A 346 14.24 13.00 -26.07
N ALA A 347 12.93 12.89 -26.30
CA ALA A 347 11.96 13.94 -25.99
C ALA A 347 10.96 13.44 -24.95
N VAL A 348 10.72 14.22 -23.90
CA VAL A 348 9.78 13.90 -22.83
C VAL A 348 8.74 15.00 -22.74
N ARG A 349 7.48 14.65 -23.00
CA ARG A 349 6.32 15.51 -22.78
C ARG A 349 5.81 15.27 -21.38
N PHE A 350 6.03 16.20 -20.47
CA PHE A 350 5.33 16.22 -19.19
C PHE A 350 3.94 16.81 -19.35
N ILE A 351 2.97 16.20 -18.71
CA ILE A 351 1.59 16.69 -18.61
C ILE A 351 1.28 16.88 -17.14
N ASN A 352 0.87 18.08 -16.76
CA ASN A 352 0.55 18.45 -15.40
C ASN A 352 -0.86 19.01 -15.29
N LYS A 353 -1.69 18.40 -14.46
CA LYS A 353 -3.05 18.85 -14.23
C LYS A 353 -3.13 19.95 -13.16
N TYR A 354 -2.21 19.91 -12.19
CA TYR A 354 -2.06 20.89 -11.09
C TYR A 354 -0.74 20.67 -10.36
N GLY A 355 -0.21 21.72 -9.71
CA GLY A 355 1.00 21.63 -8.90
C GLY A 355 2.28 21.89 -9.69
N ALA A 356 3.26 21.01 -9.58
CA ALA A 356 4.56 21.15 -10.23
C ALA A 356 5.07 19.83 -10.77
N VAL A 357 5.72 19.86 -11.93
CA VAL A 357 6.46 18.73 -12.50
C VAL A 357 7.93 18.83 -12.15
N HIS A 358 8.57 17.70 -11.94
CA HIS A 358 10.00 17.60 -11.63
C HIS A 358 10.51 16.16 -11.76
N PHE A 359 11.82 16.00 -11.80
CA PHE A 359 12.49 14.71 -11.67
C PHE A 359 12.63 14.35 -10.19
N ILE A 360 12.43 13.10 -9.83
CA ILE A 360 12.72 12.61 -8.48
C ILE A 360 14.22 12.30 -8.39
N PRO A 361 14.99 12.90 -7.45
CA PRO A 361 16.43 12.65 -7.33
C PRO A 361 16.73 11.24 -6.80
N GLU A 362 18.01 10.84 -6.89
CA GLU A 362 18.52 9.55 -6.40
C GLU A 362 17.89 8.33 -7.09
N LYS A 363 17.27 8.53 -8.26
CA LYS A 363 16.76 7.46 -9.12
C LYS A 363 17.69 7.27 -10.33
N PRO A 364 17.68 6.10 -10.99
CA PRO A 364 18.50 5.86 -12.15
C PRO A 364 17.97 6.61 -13.38
N TYR A 365 18.82 7.42 -14.01
CA TYR A 365 18.57 8.10 -15.28
C TYR A 365 19.67 7.67 -16.27
N MET A 366 19.39 6.64 -17.09
CA MET A 366 20.39 6.02 -17.94
C MET A 366 19.78 5.14 -19.02
N LEU A 367 20.58 4.82 -20.03
CA LEU A 367 20.35 3.71 -20.95
C LEU A 367 21.05 2.46 -20.40
N CYS A 368 20.37 1.33 -20.39
CA CYS A 368 20.89 0.02 -20.03
C CYS A 368 20.86 -0.89 -21.26
N PHE A 369 21.96 -1.59 -21.54
CA PHE A 369 22.12 -2.41 -22.74
C PHE A 369 22.26 -3.88 -22.39
N GLY A 370 21.92 -4.76 -23.34
CA GLY A 370 22.12 -6.19 -23.24
C GLY A 370 20.96 -6.96 -22.58
N GLU A 371 21.21 -8.22 -22.29
CA GLU A 371 20.17 -9.14 -21.75
C GLU A 371 19.78 -8.81 -20.31
N ASP A 372 20.72 -8.28 -19.52
CA ASP A 372 20.50 -7.89 -18.13
C ASP A 372 19.96 -6.47 -17.94
N ARG A 373 19.63 -5.75 -19.04
CA ARG A 373 19.13 -4.36 -19.04
C ARG A 373 17.93 -4.11 -18.13
N CYS A 374 17.23 -5.15 -17.76
CA CYS A 374 16.07 -5.05 -16.87
C CYS A 374 16.42 -5.18 -15.39
N SER A 375 17.65 -5.60 -15.07
CA SER A 375 18.12 -5.73 -13.68
C SER A 375 18.46 -4.34 -13.10
N GLN A 376 18.30 -4.18 -11.80
CA GLN A 376 18.79 -3.02 -11.04
C GLN A 376 19.53 -3.47 -9.77
N ASN A 377 19.63 -4.77 -9.54
CA ASN A 377 20.40 -5.32 -8.43
C ASN A 377 20.92 -6.74 -8.80
N PRO A 378 22.19 -6.87 -9.20
CA PRO A 378 23.11 -5.76 -9.47
C PRO A 378 22.64 -4.92 -10.67
N MET A 379 23.06 -3.66 -10.72
CA MET A 379 22.84 -2.82 -11.90
C MET A 379 23.57 -3.42 -13.10
N PRO A 380 23.01 -3.31 -14.32
CA PRO A 380 23.70 -3.69 -15.54
C PRO A 380 25.07 -3.01 -15.62
N LYS A 381 26.08 -3.72 -16.14
CA LYS A 381 27.42 -3.15 -16.30
C LYS A 381 27.52 -2.27 -17.54
N ASP A 382 26.74 -2.60 -18.56
CA ASP A 382 26.72 -1.89 -19.85
C ASP A 382 25.63 -0.81 -19.79
N VAL A 383 26.03 0.41 -19.38
CA VAL A 383 25.12 1.54 -19.20
C VAL A 383 25.71 2.84 -19.71
N ILE A 384 24.85 3.73 -20.19
CA ILE A 384 25.20 5.12 -20.50
C ILE A 384 24.32 6.01 -19.60
N PRO A 385 24.90 6.71 -18.60
CA PRO A 385 24.15 7.70 -17.82
C PRO A 385 23.63 8.83 -18.69
N LEU A 386 22.42 9.31 -18.44
CA LEU A 386 21.93 10.53 -19.05
C LEU A 386 22.62 11.74 -18.42
N ASP A 387 22.93 12.76 -19.23
CA ASP A 387 23.37 14.05 -18.71
C ASP A 387 22.25 14.69 -17.90
N PRO A 388 22.53 15.31 -16.74
CA PRO A 388 21.50 16.02 -15.99
C PRO A 388 20.96 17.26 -16.70
N THR A 389 21.59 17.69 -17.81
CA THR A 389 21.26 18.87 -18.58
C THR A 389 20.22 18.56 -19.67
N TRP A 390 19.12 19.31 -19.70
CA TRP A 390 18.07 19.18 -20.69
C TRP A 390 17.73 20.52 -21.35
N LYS A 391 17.25 20.47 -22.58
CA LYS A 391 16.59 21.58 -23.23
C LYS A 391 15.10 21.56 -22.89
N MET A 392 14.53 22.71 -22.49
CA MET A 392 13.16 22.81 -22.02
C MET A 392 12.39 23.90 -22.79
N ASN A 393 11.14 23.59 -23.13
CA ASN A 393 10.20 24.59 -23.63
C ASN A 393 8.77 24.27 -23.15
N VAL A 394 7.94 25.30 -23.00
CA VAL A 394 6.52 25.14 -22.60
C VAL A 394 5.69 24.81 -23.82
N GLY A 395 4.99 23.68 -23.80
CA GLY A 395 4.09 23.28 -24.86
C GLY A 395 2.76 24.01 -24.81
N ALA A 396 2.14 24.03 -23.64
CA ALA A 396 0.89 24.76 -23.41
C ALA A 396 0.75 25.14 -21.93
N GLU A 397 0.32 26.35 -21.66
CA GLU A 397 -0.15 26.80 -20.36
C GLU A 397 -1.67 26.70 -20.28
N MET A 398 -2.17 26.02 -19.25
CA MET A 398 -3.59 25.71 -19.09
C MET A 398 -4.06 26.16 -17.69
N PRO A 399 -5.36 26.43 -17.51
CA PRO A 399 -5.97 26.45 -16.18
C PRO A 399 -5.81 25.07 -15.53
N ASN A 400 -5.83 25.03 -14.20
CA ASN A 400 -5.87 23.74 -13.49
C ASN A 400 -6.99 22.87 -14.05
N CYS A 401 -6.69 21.59 -14.26
CA CYS A 401 -7.71 20.64 -14.68
C CYS A 401 -8.81 20.58 -13.61
N PRO A 402 -10.10 20.78 -13.97
CA PRO A 402 -11.15 20.64 -13.00
C PRO A 402 -11.16 19.24 -12.41
N SER A 403 -10.79 19.13 -11.13
CA SER A 403 -10.86 17.87 -10.40
C SER A 403 -12.20 17.84 -9.65
N GLY A 404 -12.92 16.75 -9.79
CA GLY A 404 -14.13 16.57 -8.99
C GLY A 404 -13.87 15.88 -7.68
N ASP A 405 -14.68 16.20 -6.68
CA ASP A 405 -14.53 15.73 -5.30
C ASP A 405 -15.03 14.29 -5.06
N ILE A 406 -15.41 13.55 -6.11
CA ILE A 406 -15.97 12.21 -5.95
C ILE A 406 -14.88 11.16 -6.01
N SER A 407 -14.28 10.91 -4.86
CA SER A 407 -13.42 9.77 -4.59
C SER A 407 -14.11 8.86 -3.59
N LEU A 408 -15.05 8.02 -4.04
CA LEU A 408 -15.89 7.20 -3.17
C LEU A 408 -15.06 6.28 -2.27
N GLN A 409 -13.87 5.86 -2.70
CA GLN A 409 -12.94 5.07 -1.89
C GLN A 409 -12.42 5.82 -0.66
N ASN A 410 -12.52 7.16 -0.62
CA ASN A 410 -12.12 8.01 0.50
C ASN A 410 -13.29 8.39 1.42
N ILE A 411 -14.50 7.91 1.10
CA ILE A 411 -15.68 8.17 1.91
C ILE A 411 -15.70 7.17 3.07
N PRO A 412 -15.98 7.62 4.31
CA PRO A 412 -16.02 6.74 5.47
C PRO A 412 -16.92 5.52 5.25
N THR A 413 -16.51 4.37 5.74
CA THR A 413 -17.21 3.08 5.72
C THR A 413 -17.29 2.35 4.37
N THR A 414 -17.02 3.00 3.25
CA THR A 414 -17.30 2.44 1.91
C THR A 414 -16.49 1.20 1.57
N LEU A 415 -15.25 1.14 2.01
CA LEU A 415 -14.37 -0.01 1.79
C LEU A 415 -14.64 -1.13 2.79
N TYR A 416 -14.97 -0.78 4.05
CA TYR A 416 -15.50 -1.75 4.98
C TYR A 416 -16.72 -2.47 4.39
N ASN A 417 -17.67 -1.71 3.85
CA ASN A 417 -18.90 -2.25 3.30
C ASN A 417 -18.68 -3.13 2.07
N ALA A 418 -17.83 -2.69 1.14
CA ALA A 418 -17.70 -3.32 -0.17
C ALA A 418 -16.74 -4.51 -0.18
N VAL A 419 -15.58 -4.37 0.46
CA VAL A 419 -14.45 -5.29 0.23
C VAL A 419 -13.94 -5.95 1.52
N LEU A 420 -14.36 -5.49 2.71
CA LEU A 420 -14.00 -6.15 3.96
C LEU A 420 -15.13 -7.02 4.51
N HIS A 421 -16.32 -6.43 4.70
CA HIS A 421 -17.48 -7.10 5.28
C HIS A 421 -17.80 -8.45 4.60
N PRO A 422 -17.75 -8.57 3.25
CA PRO A 422 -18.04 -9.82 2.57
C PRO A 422 -17.01 -10.94 2.79
N LEU A 423 -15.80 -10.62 3.23
CA LEU A 423 -14.76 -11.64 3.47
C LEU A 423 -15.06 -12.49 4.70
N ALA A 424 -15.72 -11.92 5.69
CA ALA A 424 -16.11 -12.67 6.89
C ALA A 424 -17.35 -13.52 6.60
N PRO A 425 -17.39 -14.74 7.13
CA PRO A 425 -16.53 -15.29 8.19
C PRO A 425 -15.34 -16.17 7.73
N TYR A 426 -14.76 -15.96 6.56
CA TYR A 426 -13.61 -16.77 6.13
C TYR A 426 -12.51 -16.77 7.20
N ALA A 427 -12.19 -17.93 7.78
CA ALA A 427 -11.31 -18.00 8.92
C ALA A 427 -9.87 -17.57 8.58
N LEU A 428 -9.28 -16.75 9.44
CA LEU A 428 -7.95 -16.16 9.27
C LEU A 428 -7.00 -16.60 10.40
N ASN A 429 -5.71 -16.68 10.08
CA ASN A 429 -4.64 -16.85 11.08
C ASN A 429 -4.20 -15.50 11.67
N GLY A 430 -4.30 -14.43 10.90
CA GLY A 430 -4.00 -13.07 11.33
C GLY A 430 -4.19 -12.03 10.22
N VAL A 431 -4.09 -10.78 10.62
CA VAL A 431 -4.29 -9.60 9.77
C VAL A 431 -3.02 -8.74 9.78
N VAL A 432 -2.63 -8.22 8.62
CA VAL A 432 -1.64 -7.17 8.48
C VAL A 432 -2.35 -5.88 8.09
N TRP A 433 -2.11 -4.81 8.83
CA TRP A 433 -2.59 -3.47 8.53
C TRP A 433 -1.42 -2.55 8.18
N TYR A 434 -1.29 -2.16 6.90
CA TYR A 434 -0.24 -1.26 6.42
C TYR A 434 -0.88 -0.03 5.75
N GLN A 435 -1.13 0.99 6.56
CA GLN A 435 -1.79 2.22 6.16
C GLN A 435 -1.37 3.35 7.11
N GLY A 436 -1.52 4.59 6.69
CA GLY A 436 -1.30 5.77 7.52
C GLY A 436 -0.97 7.02 6.74
N GLU A 437 -0.34 6.90 5.59
CA GLU A 437 0.13 8.01 4.76
C GLU A 437 -0.99 9.02 4.45
N SER A 438 -2.19 8.52 4.16
CA SER A 438 -3.37 9.36 3.86
C SER A 438 -3.96 10.09 5.07
N ASN A 439 -3.52 9.76 6.29
CA ASN A 439 -3.98 10.37 7.53
C ASN A 439 -2.93 11.29 8.19
N THR A 440 -1.73 11.43 7.60
CA THR A 440 -0.64 12.25 8.17
C THR A 440 -0.97 13.75 8.23
N GLY A 441 -1.89 14.22 7.38
CA GLY A 441 -2.39 15.61 7.43
C GLY A 441 -3.32 15.89 8.62
N ASN A 442 -3.90 14.85 9.24
CA ASN A 442 -4.72 14.94 10.46
C ASN A 442 -4.49 13.71 11.35
N PRO A 443 -3.32 13.59 12.00
CA PRO A 443 -2.92 12.38 12.73
C PRO A 443 -3.62 12.22 14.10
N ALA A 444 -4.17 13.28 14.67
CA ALA A 444 -4.69 13.28 16.03
C ALA A 444 -5.72 12.18 16.35
N PRO A 445 -6.74 11.89 15.51
CA PRO A 445 -7.72 10.84 15.79
C PRO A 445 -7.25 9.44 15.43
N TYR A 446 -6.08 9.27 14.83
CA TYR A 446 -5.66 8.00 14.22
C TYR A 446 -5.56 6.84 15.22
N ALA A 447 -5.10 7.09 16.44
CA ALA A 447 -5.03 6.03 17.48
C ALA A 447 -6.42 5.47 17.81
N ASP A 448 -7.43 6.32 17.92
CA ASP A 448 -8.81 5.87 18.16
C ASP A 448 -9.40 5.18 16.92
N TYR A 449 -9.15 5.71 15.71
CA TYR A 449 -9.56 5.04 14.48
C TYR A 449 -8.95 3.65 14.33
N LEU A 450 -7.67 3.48 14.63
CA LEU A 450 -7.00 2.18 14.55
C LEU A 450 -7.58 1.18 15.56
N LYS A 451 -7.86 1.64 16.79
CA LYS A 451 -8.54 0.83 17.80
C LYS A 451 -9.93 0.40 17.34
N LYS A 452 -10.72 1.33 16.77
CA LYS A 452 -12.05 1.04 16.23
C LYS A 452 -12.01 0.08 15.04
N LEU A 453 -11.02 0.24 14.15
CA LEU A 453 -10.79 -0.67 13.03
C LEU A 453 -10.55 -2.09 13.53
N MET A 454 -9.58 -2.30 14.40
CA MET A 454 -9.28 -3.63 14.94
C MET A 454 -10.48 -4.25 15.67
N GLY A 455 -11.20 -3.44 16.47
CA GLY A 455 -12.40 -3.86 17.18
C GLY A 455 -13.50 -4.31 16.24
N CYS A 456 -13.92 -3.47 15.29
CA CYS A 456 -15.01 -3.81 14.38
C CYS A 456 -14.69 -4.98 13.44
N TRP A 457 -13.42 -5.20 13.09
CA TRP A 457 -13.02 -6.38 12.33
C TRP A 457 -13.10 -7.63 13.18
N ARG A 458 -12.61 -7.61 14.44
CA ARG A 458 -12.76 -8.72 15.39
C ARG A 458 -14.24 -9.07 15.64
N ASP A 459 -15.09 -8.07 15.81
CA ASP A 459 -16.53 -8.26 15.95
C ASP A 459 -17.15 -8.94 14.72
N ARG A 460 -16.74 -8.48 13.51
CA ARG A 460 -17.24 -9.04 12.25
C ARG A 460 -16.84 -10.50 12.07
N TRP A 461 -15.61 -10.88 12.46
CA TRP A 461 -15.14 -12.28 12.43
C TRP A 461 -15.55 -13.10 13.63
N GLN A 462 -16.14 -12.47 14.67
CA GLN A 462 -16.45 -13.11 15.97
C GLN A 462 -15.19 -13.74 16.60
N ASP A 463 -14.04 -13.11 16.43
CA ASP A 463 -12.73 -13.54 16.95
C ASP A 463 -12.04 -12.37 17.64
N GLN A 464 -12.32 -12.19 18.96
CA GLN A 464 -11.78 -11.09 19.75
C GLN A 464 -10.27 -11.18 19.96
N GLN A 465 -9.67 -12.34 19.69
CA GLN A 465 -8.23 -12.58 19.79
C GLN A 465 -7.54 -12.60 18.43
N MET A 466 -8.24 -12.23 17.36
CA MET A 466 -7.66 -12.21 16.01
C MET A 466 -6.38 -11.35 15.99
N PRO A 467 -5.22 -11.95 15.64
CA PRO A 467 -3.95 -11.24 15.65
C PRO A 467 -3.87 -10.14 14.60
N PHE A 468 -3.37 -8.96 15.02
CA PHE A 468 -3.08 -7.85 14.12
C PHE A 468 -1.60 -7.50 14.13
N VAL A 469 -0.98 -7.40 12.97
CA VAL A 469 0.32 -6.77 12.78
C VAL A 469 0.10 -5.40 12.16
N VAL A 470 0.37 -4.35 12.94
CA VAL A 470 0.37 -2.97 12.46
C VAL A 470 1.75 -2.66 11.89
N VAL A 471 1.82 -2.31 10.61
CA VAL A 471 3.06 -1.87 9.98
C VAL A 471 3.20 -0.37 10.16
N GLN A 472 4.26 0.05 10.85
CA GLN A 472 4.53 1.46 11.10
C GLN A 472 4.86 2.19 9.79
N LEU A 473 4.55 3.49 9.69
CA LEU A 473 4.97 4.29 8.53
C LEU A 473 6.50 4.29 8.37
N ALA A 474 6.94 4.03 7.15
CA ALA A 474 8.34 4.18 6.77
C ALA A 474 8.79 5.65 6.82
N ASN A 475 10.08 5.91 6.79
CA ASN A 475 10.60 7.25 6.63
C ASN A 475 10.34 7.78 5.20
N TYR A 476 10.00 9.06 5.09
CA TYR A 476 9.71 9.74 3.84
C TYR A 476 9.78 11.25 4.02
N ASP A 477 10.30 11.99 3.04
CA ASP A 477 10.32 13.45 3.07
C ASP A 477 9.27 14.02 2.11
N GLY A 478 8.08 14.34 2.63
CA GLY A 478 6.94 14.85 1.86
C GLY A 478 7.20 16.18 1.12
N ARG A 479 8.28 16.92 1.45
CA ARG A 479 8.68 18.13 0.71
C ARG A 479 8.94 17.85 -0.76
N GLN A 480 9.25 16.60 -1.11
CA GLN A 480 9.48 16.17 -2.48
C GLN A 480 8.25 16.30 -3.38
N GLN A 481 7.06 16.13 -2.84
CA GLN A 481 5.80 16.27 -3.62
C GLN A 481 5.55 17.71 -4.07
N THR A 482 6.16 18.69 -3.42
CA THR A 482 5.98 20.12 -3.74
C THR A 482 6.98 20.66 -4.76
N GLY A 483 7.91 19.83 -5.24
CA GLY A 483 8.98 20.28 -6.14
C GLY A 483 10.05 21.16 -5.51
N PHE A 484 10.20 21.16 -4.17
CA PHE A 484 11.16 22.00 -3.41
C PHE A 484 11.97 21.26 -2.39
N PRO A 485 12.99 21.97 -1.90
CA PRO A 485 14.18 22.46 -2.60
C PRO A 485 15.19 21.37 -2.75
N ARG A 486 16.12 21.57 -3.65
CA ARG A 486 17.24 20.65 -3.90
C ARG A 486 18.55 21.31 -3.51
N PRO A 487 19.51 20.62 -2.91
CA PRO A 487 19.47 19.23 -2.43
C PRO A 487 18.58 19.05 -1.20
N ILE A 488 18.18 17.77 -0.94
CA ILE A 488 17.41 17.42 0.25
C ILE A 488 18.31 17.52 1.47
N THR A 489 17.96 18.43 2.38
CA THR A 489 18.69 18.57 3.65
C THR A 489 18.10 17.64 4.71
N PRO A 490 18.95 16.95 5.51
CA PRO A 490 18.47 16.19 6.65
C PRO A 490 17.61 17.03 7.60
N GLN A 491 16.55 16.43 8.15
CA GLN A 491 15.70 17.07 9.14
C GLN A 491 16.36 16.97 10.52
N THR A 492 17.20 17.94 10.87
CA THR A 492 17.98 17.96 12.12
C THR A 492 17.27 18.69 13.26
N GLU A 493 16.52 19.76 12.95
CA GLU A 493 15.85 20.58 13.96
C GLU A 493 14.52 19.95 14.43
N PRO A 494 14.12 20.17 15.70
CA PRO A 494 12.82 19.78 16.19
C PRO A 494 11.68 20.32 15.33
N MET A 495 10.68 19.47 15.03
CA MET A 495 9.58 19.84 14.15
C MET A 495 8.25 19.26 14.62
N ASN A 496 7.16 19.87 14.17
CA ASN A 496 5.82 19.30 14.30
C ASN A 496 5.57 18.36 13.10
N SER A 497 5.83 17.07 13.31
CA SER A 497 5.71 16.03 12.27
C SER A 497 4.40 15.27 12.41
N GLY A 498 3.49 15.44 11.44
CA GLY A 498 2.27 14.59 11.35
C GLY A 498 2.62 13.12 11.11
N TRP A 499 3.74 12.87 10.43
CA TRP A 499 4.26 11.52 10.20
C TRP A 499 4.73 10.84 11.50
N ALA A 500 5.46 11.56 12.35
CA ALA A 500 5.90 11.06 13.65
C ALA A 500 4.71 10.87 14.62
N GLN A 501 3.75 11.81 14.64
CA GLN A 501 2.52 11.68 15.43
C GLN A 501 1.73 10.41 15.03
N LEU A 502 1.64 10.12 13.74
CA LEU A 502 0.95 8.93 13.28
C LEU A 502 1.70 7.65 13.63
N ARG A 503 3.05 7.63 13.53
CA ARG A 503 3.87 6.51 14.02
C ARG A 503 3.65 6.25 15.50
N GLU A 504 3.55 7.30 16.31
CA GLU A 504 3.27 7.19 17.74
C GLU A 504 1.87 6.64 17.99
N ALA A 505 0.86 7.07 17.23
CA ALA A 505 -0.48 6.50 17.29
C ALA A 505 -0.49 5.00 16.96
N GLN A 506 0.25 4.58 15.94
CA GLN A 506 0.43 3.17 15.59
C GLN A 506 1.11 2.38 16.72
N ARG A 507 2.20 2.94 17.30
CA ARG A 507 2.97 2.32 18.38
C ARG A 507 2.13 2.15 19.64
N THR A 508 1.51 3.21 20.11
CA THR A 508 0.73 3.20 21.36
C THR A 508 -0.48 2.29 21.26
N THR A 509 -1.18 2.27 20.11
CA THR A 509 -2.33 1.40 19.89
C THR A 509 -1.91 -0.07 19.84
N ALA A 510 -0.86 -0.42 19.09
CA ALA A 510 -0.39 -1.79 19.02
C ALA A 510 0.17 -2.29 20.37
N LYS A 511 0.82 -1.42 21.15
CA LYS A 511 1.34 -1.76 22.50
C LYS A 511 0.23 -2.02 23.52
N ALA A 512 -0.89 -1.32 23.40
CA ALA A 512 -2.02 -1.44 24.32
C ALA A 512 -2.89 -2.69 24.09
N ASP A 513 -2.74 -3.37 22.94
CA ASP A 513 -3.56 -4.51 22.54
C ASP A 513 -2.75 -5.82 22.64
N PRO A 514 -3.14 -6.79 23.50
CA PRO A 514 -2.39 -8.03 23.69
C PRO A 514 -2.34 -8.93 22.46
N TYR A 515 -3.23 -8.73 21.51
CA TYR A 515 -3.29 -9.47 20.25
C TYR A 515 -2.82 -8.64 19.06
N ALA A 516 -2.09 -7.55 19.31
CA ALA A 516 -1.44 -6.76 18.27
C ALA A 516 0.08 -6.67 18.48
N ALA A 517 0.80 -6.46 17.39
CA ALA A 517 2.23 -6.17 17.38
C ALA A 517 2.58 -5.13 16.32
N LEU A 518 3.63 -4.34 16.59
CA LEU A 518 4.12 -3.32 15.67
C LEU A 518 5.32 -3.83 14.87
N ALA A 519 5.22 -3.81 13.57
CA ALA A 519 6.37 -3.96 12.67
C ALA A 519 6.99 -2.58 12.41
N VAL A 520 8.05 -2.23 13.10
CA VAL A 520 8.74 -0.94 12.97
C VAL A 520 9.56 -0.93 11.68
N ILE A 521 9.33 0.04 10.81
CA ILE A 521 9.99 0.15 9.49
C ILE A 521 10.47 1.58 9.17
N ASN A 522 10.69 2.41 10.18
CA ASN A 522 11.14 3.80 10.04
C ASN A 522 12.55 3.96 9.44
N ASP A 523 13.24 2.85 9.12
CA ASP A 523 14.54 2.77 8.45
C ASP A 523 14.49 2.05 7.10
N LEU A 524 13.31 1.64 6.64
CA LEU A 524 13.10 0.91 5.38
C LEU A 524 12.49 1.77 4.27
N GLY A 525 12.24 3.04 4.54
CA GLY A 525 11.72 4.00 3.57
C GLY A 525 12.79 4.52 2.60
N GLU A 526 12.34 5.34 1.69
CA GLU A 526 13.17 6.13 0.78
C GLU A 526 12.83 7.61 0.97
N THR A 527 13.86 8.46 1.05
CA THR A 527 13.66 9.90 1.30
C THR A 527 12.69 10.54 0.31
N VAL A 528 12.76 10.12 -0.94
CA VAL A 528 12.09 10.77 -2.08
C VAL A 528 10.98 9.92 -2.71
N ASP A 529 10.77 8.69 -2.23
CA ASP A 529 9.71 7.83 -2.74
C ASP A 529 8.84 7.30 -1.58
N ILE A 530 7.56 7.67 -1.59
CA ILE A 530 6.59 7.21 -0.60
C ILE A 530 6.33 5.69 -0.68
N HIS A 531 6.75 5.03 -1.78
CA HIS A 531 6.62 3.59 -2.00
C HIS A 531 8.00 2.91 -2.03
N PRO A 532 8.68 2.77 -0.88
CA PRO A 532 10.01 2.19 -0.82
C PRO A 532 10.03 0.75 -1.33
N LEU A 533 11.13 0.35 -1.96
CA LEU A 533 11.25 -0.95 -2.63
C LEU A 533 11.60 -2.11 -1.68
N ARG A 534 12.05 -1.83 -0.46
CA ARG A 534 12.52 -2.83 0.53
C ARG A 534 11.38 -3.66 1.17
N LYS A 535 10.48 -4.21 0.33
CA LYS A 535 9.27 -4.93 0.78
C LYS A 535 9.57 -6.31 1.36
N LYS A 536 10.69 -6.93 1.03
CA LYS A 536 11.14 -8.18 1.64
C LYS A 536 11.43 -7.98 3.12
N GLU A 537 12.19 -6.95 3.48
CA GLU A 537 12.54 -6.63 4.86
C GLU A 537 11.29 -6.23 5.67
N VAL A 538 10.32 -5.56 5.04
CA VAL A 538 9.01 -5.30 5.65
C VAL A 538 8.30 -6.62 5.98
N ALA A 539 8.24 -7.56 5.03
CA ALA A 539 7.63 -8.88 5.24
C ALA A 539 8.34 -9.70 6.33
N GLU A 540 9.68 -9.62 6.42
CA GLU A 540 10.45 -10.25 7.50
C GLU A 540 10.04 -9.73 8.87
N ARG A 541 9.89 -8.40 9.03
CA ARG A 541 9.45 -7.78 10.29
C ARG A 541 8.00 -8.12 10.65
N ILE A 542 7.10 -8.18 9.66
CA ILE A 542 5.74 -8.68 9.84
C ILE A 542 5.77 -10.12 10.33
N GLY A 543 6.59 -10.96 9.71
CA GLY A 543 6.73 -12.35 10.09
C GLY A 543 7.27 -12.54 11.51
N LEU A 544 8.21 -11.70 12.00
CA LEU A 544 8.65 -11.71 13.40
C LEU A 544 7.49 -11.38 14.36
N CYS A 545 6.60 -10.45 13.98
CA CYS A 545 5.41 -10.15 14.78
C CYS A 545 4.47 -11.36 14.87
N PHE A 546 4.22 -12.07 13.76
CA PHE A 546 3.41 -13.30 13.79
C PHE A 546 4.10 -14.44 14.52
N ASP A 547 5.43 -14.51 14.49
CA ASP A 547 6.19 -15.47 15.32
C ASP A 547 5.87 -15.32 16.79
N ARG A 548 5.73 -14.08 17.27
CA ARG A 548 5.35 -13.77 18.65
C ARG A 548 3.86 -14.01 18.91
N LEU A 549 2.98 -13.49 18.04
CA LEU A 549 1.54 -13.47 18.29
C LEU A 549 0.86 -14.83 18.06
N VAL A 550 1.28 -15.57 17.02
CA VAL A 550 0.57 -16.78 16.55
C VAL A 550 1.31 -18.05 16.99
N TYR A 551 2.65 -18.04 16.95
CA TYR A 551 3.45 -19.25 17.22
C TYR A 551 4.08 -19.27 18.61
N ASN A 552 3.77 -18.26 19.45
CA ASN A 552 4.26 -18.12 20.84
C ASN A 552 5.79 -18.27 20.97
N ASN A 553 6.52 -17.89 19.93
CA ASN A 553 7.97 -17.88 19.98
C ASN A 553 8.45 -16.69 20.83
N LYS A 554 9.41 -16.93 21.70
CA LYS A 554 10.08 -15.84 22.45
C LYS A 554 10.98 -15.05 21.50
N VAL A 555 10.36 -14.20 20.67
CA VAL A 555 11.04 -13.31 19.72
C VAL A 555 11.02 -11.90 20.26
N SER A 556 12.20 -11.28 20.39
CA SER A 556 12.31 -9.84 20.64
C SER A 556 11.97 -9.10 19.36
N LEU A 557 11.06 -8.13 19.44
CA LEU A 557 10.73 -7.18 18.38
C LEU A 557 11.64 -5.94 18.49
N SER A 558 11.21 -4.82 17.96
CA SER A 558 11.92 -3.53 18.10
C SER A 558 12.01 -3.11 19.56
N PRO A 559 13.12 -2.45 19.99
CA PRO A 559 13.27 -1.99 21.37
C PRO A 559 12.16 -1.03 21.79
N GLU A 560 11.70 -1.14 23.03
CA GLU A 560 10.68 -0.29 23.63
C GLU A 560 11.11 0.24 24.99
N VAL A 561 10.77 1.51 25.28
CA VAL A 561 10.95 2.11 26.62
C VAL A 561 9.96 1.47 27.58
N ILE A 562 10.46 0.89 28.69
CA ILE A 562 9.65 0.29 29.76
C ILE A 562 9.61 1.11 31.03
N SER A 563 10.63 1.93 31.28
CA SER A 563 10.64 2.88 32.39
C SER A 563 11.55 4.07 32.08
N SER A 564 11.36 5.15 32.83
CA SER A 564 12.16 6.35 32.73
C SER A 564 12.28 7.01 34.10
N GLU A 565 13.45 7.61 34.40
CA GLU A 565 13.71 8.33 35.62
C GLU A 565 14.59 9.55 35.38
N ILE A 566 14.55 10.50 36.31
CA ILE A 566 15.43 11.68 36.31
C ILE A 566 16.41 11.53 37.45
N GLN A 567 17.70 11.48 37.13
CA GLN A 567 18.77 11.35 38.10
C GLN A 567 19.91 12.34 37.80
N SER A 568 20.28 13.18 38.78
CA SER A 568 21.42 14.10 38.71
C SER A 568 21.47 14.94 37.41
N GLY A 569 20.34 15.52 37.00
CA GLY A 569 20.26 16.35 35.79
C GLY A 569 20.27 15.59 34.46
N LYS A 570 20.08 14.29 34.50
CA LYS A 570 19.99 13.40 33.36
C LYS A 570 18.64 12.69 33.34
N ILE A 571 18.16 12.34 32.16
CA ILE A 571 17.03 11.43 32.00
C ILE A 571 17.57 10.06 31.58
N ILE A 572 17.21 9.03 32.32
CA ILE A 572 17.58 7.64 32.03
C ILE A 572 16.34 6.91 31.51
N LEU A 573 16.43 6.38 30.31
CA LEU A 573 15.42 5.54 29.69
C LEU A 573 15.85 4.09 29.78
N THR A 574 15.04 3.23 30.40
CA THR A 574 15.31 1.77 30.43
C THR A 574 14.48 1.09 29.35
N LEU A 575 15.12 0.23 28.57
CA LEU A 575 14.52 -0.52 27.47
C LEU A 575 14.22 -1.97 27.86
N ASP A 576 13.29 -2.59 27.15
CA ASP A 576 12.90 -4.00 27.31
C ASP A 576 13.97 -5.00 26.85
N GLN A 577 15.04 -4.54 26.20
CA GLN A 577 16.13 -5.35 25.68
C GLN A 577 17.42 -4.56 25.51
N LEU A 578 18.52 -5.29 25.32
CA LEU A 578 19.83 -4.70 25.02
C LEU A 578 19.83 -4.04 23.64
N VAL A 579 20.49 -2.89 23.54
CA VAL A 579 20.73 -2.16 22.31
C VAL A 579 22.22 -2.02 22.01
N GLN A 580 22.54 -1.59 20.79
CA GLN A 580 23.91 -1.28 20.42
C GLN A 580 24.42 -0.09 21.25
N ASN A 581 25.56 -0.23 21.88
CA ASN A 581 26.16 0.82 22.71
C ASN A 581 26.71 1.97 21.86
N GLY A 582 26.73 3.19 22.42
CA GLY A 582 27.34 4.34 21.80
C GLY A 582 26.47 5.59 21.82
N ALA A 583 26.90 6.62 21.11
CA ALA A 583 26.16 7.87 20.96
C ALA A 583 24.87 7.64 20.14
N MET A 584 23.76 8.14 20.68
CA MET A 584 22.45 8.05 20.06
C MET A 584 21.96 9.41 19.55
N ASN A 585 21.40 9.42 18.34
CA ASN A 585 20.94 10.62 17.68
C ASN A 585 19.42 10.78 17.76
N THR A 586 18.94 11.96 17.38
CA THR A 586 17.52 12.29 17.23
C THR A 586 16.68 12.24 18.50
N PHE A 587 17.30 12.45 19.66
CA PHE A 587 16.58 12.68 20.90
C PHE A 587 16.31 14.17 21.12
N GLU A 588 15.09 14.48 21.51
CA GLU A 588 14.62 15.84 21.81
C GLU A 588 13.94 15.84 23.17
N VAL A 589 14.12 16.92 23.92
CA VAL A 589 13.51 17.13 25.25
C VAL A 589 12.86 18.49 25.32
N ALA A 590 11.68 18.58 25.94
CA ALA A 590 11.00 19.81 26.31
C ALA A 590 10.52 19.73 27.76
N ALA A 591 10.29 20.88 28.41
CA ALA A 591 9.50 20.91 29.64
C ALA A 591 8.08 20.39 29.30
N ALA A 592 7.50 19.59 30.19
CA ALA A 592 6.17 19.03 29.94
C ALA A 592 5.06 20.04 30.18
N ASP A 593 5.34 21.08 30.96
CA ASP A 593 4.42 22.15 31.37
C ASP A 593 4.75 23.43 30.58
N GLY A 594 3.74 24.20 30.16
CA GLY A 594 3.88 25.43 29.39
C GLY A 594 4.09 25.23 27.89
N ASP A 595 4.75 26.18 27.23
CA ASP A 595 5.09 26.13 25.82
C ASP A 595 6.14 25.02 25.60
N ARG A 596 5.74 23.96 24.95
CA ARG A 596 6.58 22.75 24.72
C ARG A 596 7.60 22.99 23.62
N VAL A 597 8.67 23.72 23.95
CA VAL A 597 9.80 23.97 23.03
C VAL A 597 10.78 22.80 23.15
N PHE A 598 10.89 21.98 22.10
CA PHE A 598 11.81 20.86 22.06
C PHE A 598 13.22 21.29 21.67
N HIS A 599 14.21 20.70 22.32
CA HIS A 599 15.63 20.90 22.06
C HIS A 599 16.31 19.56 21.82
N ASN A 600 17.22 19.51 20.86
CA ASN A 600 18.08 18.35 20.65
C ASN A 600 18.97 18.14 21.88
N VAL A 601 19.13 16.90 22.31
CA VAL A 601 19.96 16.52 23.47
C VAL A 601 20.95 15.44 23.12
N GLN A 602 22.09 15.42 23.82
CA GLN A 602 23.04 14.31 23.73
C GLN A 602 22.47 13.08 24.42
N ALA A 603 22.63 11.93 23.78
CA ALA A 603 22.17 10.67 24.27
C ALA A 603 23.25 9.58 24.12
N GLN A 604 23.40 8.74 25.13
CA GLN A 604 24.36 7.65 25.19
C GLN A 604 23.66 6.36 25.60
N ALA A 605 23.81 5.30 24.81
CA ALA A 605 23.32 3.99 25.14
C ALA A 605 24.42 3.11 25.78
N ASP A 606 24.04 2.39 26.84
CA ASP A 606 24.84 1.35 27.48
C ASP A 606 23.92 0.22 27.93
N GLY A 607 24.13 -0.98 27.39
CA GLY A 607 23.29 -2.14 27.65
C GLY A 607 21.83 -1.93 27.22
N ASN A 608 20.91 -1.86 28.17
CA ASN A 608 19.49 -1.57 27.96
C ASN A 608 19.08 -0.18 28.46
N GLN A 609 20.03 0.70 28.72
CA GLN A 609 19.76 2.06 29.15
C GLN A 609 20.21 3.10 28.12
N ILE A 610 19.44 4.18 28.00
CA ILE A 610 19.82 5.37 27.24
C ILE A 610 19.77 6.55 28.18
N THR A 611 20.93 7.21 28.37
CA THR A 611 21.08 8.40 29.19
C THR A 611 21.05 9.63 28.32
N LEU A 612 20.12 10.56 28.62
CA LEU A 612 19.99 11.87 27.97
C LEU A 612 20.59 12.93 28.89
N THR A 613 21.50 13.76 28.36
CA THR A 613 22.10 14.87 29.09
C THR A 613 21.27 16.11 28.83
N LEU A 614 20.67 16.70 29.89
CA LEU A 614 19.89 17.94 29.78
C LEU A 614 20.80 19.14 29.55
N PRO A 615 20.43 20.09 28.67
CA PRO A 615 21.15 21.35 28.53
C PRO A 615 21.18 22.18 29.84
N GLU A 616 22.24 22.91 30.08
CA GLU A 616 22.42 23.71 31.32
C GLU A 616 21.31 24.76 31.55
N ASN A 617 20.69 25.25 30.49
CA ASN A 617 19.59 26.22 30.55
C ASN A 617 18.22 25.59 30.85
N PHE A 618 18.14 24.25 30.93
CA PHE A 618 16.92 23.57 31.34
C PHE A 618 16.69 23.75 32.83
N HIS A 619 15.87 24.73 33.18
CA HIS A 619 15.60 25.10 34.56
C HIS A 619 15.05 23.93 35.39
N PRO A 620 15.57 23.70 36.62
CA PRO A 620 15.15 22.64 37.50
C PRO A 620 13.72 22.78 38.07
N LEU A 621 12.94 23.76 37.60
CA LEU A 621 11.56 24.00 38.05
C LEU A 621 10.52 23.12 37.39
N SER A 622 10.81 22.51 36.25
CA SER A 622 9.88 21.55 35.65
C SER A 622 9.83 20.26 36.47
N THR A 623 8.61 19.86 36.82
CA THR A 623 8.32 18.62 37.52
C THR A 623 8.26 17.43 36.60
N ALA A 624 8.20 17.67 35.27
CA ALA A 624 8.15 16.67 34.24
C ALA A 624 8.75 17.16 32.91
N PHE A 625 9.22 16.21 32.12
CA PHE A 625 9.74 16.45 30.77
C PHE A 625 8.98 15.62 29.73
N ALA A 626 8.88 16.15 28.51
CA ALA A 626 8.51 15.39 27.32
C ALA A 626 9.80 14.98 26.60
N VAL A 627 9.94 13.70 26.30
CA VAL A 627 11.07 13.13 25.57
C VAL A 627 10.57 12.57 24.25
N ARG A 628 11.21 12.96 23.16
CA ARG A 628 10.98 12.43 21.82
C ARG A 628 12.21 11.71 21.29
N TYR A 629 11.96 10.69 20.48
CA TYR A 629 12.97 10.00 19.66
C TYR A 629 12.50 9.87 18.23
N ALA A 630 13.38 10.16 17.26
CA ALA A 630 13.12 10.05 15.83
C ALA A 630 11.83 10.76 15.39
N TRP A 631 11.54 11.95 15.98
CA TRP A 631 10.30 12.71 15.78
C TRP A 631 10.37 13.60 14.53
N LYS A 632 10.62 12.97 13.38
CA LYS A 632 10.79 13.59 12.07
C LYS A 632 9.93 12.86 11.04
N ASP A 633 9.63 13.47 9.90
CA ASP A 633 9.04 12.77 8.77
C ASP A 633 10.05 11.73 8.24
N ASN A 634 11.31 12.15 8.08
CA ASN A 634 12.40 11.34 7.57
C ASN A 634 13.59 11.32 8.57
N PRO A 635 13.54 10.47 9.61
CA PRO A 635 14.56 10.43 10.66
C PRO A 635 15.80 9.62 10.25
N LEU A 636 16.52 10.02 9.20
CA LEU A 636 17.66 9.27 8.64
C LEU A 636 18.80 9.02 9.63
N SER A 637 18.99 9.91 10.60
CA SER A 637 20.06 9.79 11.60
C SER A 637 19.64 9.01 12.87
N ALA A 638 18.41 8.49 12.92
CA ALA A 638 17.95 7.66 14.02
C ALA A 638 18.70 6.31 14.04
N ASN A 639 19.42 6.03 15.14
CA ASN A 639 20.37 4.91 15.20
C ASN A 639 20.19 3.95 16.37
N VAL A 640 19.16 4.10 17.20
CA VAL A 640 18.89 3.12 18.25
C VAL A 640 18.41 1.81 17.64
N ARG A 641 19.19 0.74 17.87
CA ARG A 641 18.91 -0.61 17.34
C ARG A 641 19.14 -1.67 18.40
N SER A 642 18.29 -2.70 18.39
CA SER A 642 18.56 -3.90 19.16
C SER A 642 19.88 -4.57 18.70
N LEU A 643 20.41 -5.49 19.49
CA LEU A 643 21.58 -6.28 19.08
C LEU A 643 21.34 -7.11 17.80
N LYS A 644 20.07 -7.35 17.44
CA LYS A 644 19.67 -8.01 16.19
C LYS A 644 19.46 -7.04 15.01
N GLY A 645 19.74 -5.75 15.21
CA GLY A 645 19.62 -4.73 14.18
C GLY A 645 18.20 -4.15 13.95
N LEU A 646 17.19 -4.54 14.74
CA LEU A 646 15.85 -3.97 14.64
C LEU A 646 15.85 -2.53 15.18
N PRO A 647 15.29 -1.55 14.45
CA PRO A 647 15.27 -0.16 14.86
C PRO A 647 14.26 0.07 15.98
N MET A 648 14.50 1.06 16.80
CA MET A 648 13.52 1.59 17.75
C MET A 648 12.49 2.46 17.03
N SER A 649 11.24 2.37 17.47
CA SER A 649 10.14 3.21 16.96
C SER A 649 10.33 4.68 17.32
N SER A 650 9.80 5.58 16.50
CA SER A 650 9.54 6.96 16.93
C SER A 650 8.59 6.96 18.12
N PHE A 651 8.84 7.82 19.11
CA PHE A 651 7.96 7.94 20.27
C PHE A 651 7.99 9.35 20.87
N GLU A 652 6.95 9.66 21.64
CA GLU A 652 6.92 10.75 22.62
C GLU A 652 6.43 10.20 23.96
N ILE A 653 7.19 10.39 25.03
CA ILE A 653 6.81 9.97 26.38
C ILE A 653 6.94 11.12 27.39
N LYS A 654 6.13 11.09 28.44
CA LYS A 654 6.27 11.97 29.60
C LYS A 654 7.13 11.29 30.64
N VAL A 655 8.13 12.01 31.15
CA VAL A 655 9.01 11.60 32.22
C VAL A 655 8.77 12.48 33.43
N ASN A 656 8.33 11.93 34.54
CA ASN A 656 8.07 12.67 35.78
C ASN A 656 9.32 12.63 36.68
N LYS A 657 9.49 13.67 37.49
CA LYS A 657 10.57 13.81 38.48
C LYS A 657 10.35 12.85 39.64
#